data_48ea17f12abb7878fd5d13fb6a25f4bc
#
_entry.id   48ea17f12abb7878fd5d13fb6a25f4bc
#
_cell.length_a   1.000
_cell.length_b   1.000
_cell.length_c   1.000
_cell.angle_alpha   90.00
_cell.angle_beta   90.00
_cell.angle_gamma   90.00
#
_symmetry.space_group_name_H-M   'P 1'
#
loop_
_entity.id
_entity.type
_entity.pdbx_description
1 polymer ?
#
loop_
_entity_poly.entity_id
_entity_poly.type
_entity_poly.pdbx_seq_one_letter_code
_entity_poly.pdbx_strand_id
1 'polypeptide(L)'
;MKVKEQGLYLPEFEHDNCGAGFICNLNGIKSNDIIHKALDILIKLEHRGAVSADGRTGDGAGILFDIPDAFFKKVCHFELPEVREYAVGMLFLPKSQNQVDFCIKTFEKCVQDQNLQILGWRDVPVDVSNLGQVAAEKEPSIKQVFVGKNGLNISEQEFNAKLFAARKISEHAIRNSKTSESHRYYFTSLSTTTIIYKGLLMPEDISRYYTDLTDTDLVTRLALVHQRFSTNTFPSWDLAQPFRYMCHNGEINTLRGNVSRMRSREELMESPIFGDDIKKLFPIILEGKSDSASMDMVVELLLMTGRSLPEAMMMVVPEAWEKHQTMSKEKKAFYEYNSCIMEPWDGPASIPFTDGNVIGALLDRNGLRPSRYTLTKSGFVIMSSEIGVLDIDPEDVIQHGRLEPGKMFLVDMNEGRIIEDEEVKNAVVTKRPYQKWLDGNLVQLAQIPYTNNPIPTETIDFHTRQRLFGYTIEDLKTIINPMGAKGAEAISSMGNDTPLAVLSEQPQLLYNYFKQLFAQVTNPPLDGIREEIITDISLAVGGDFNIFDIDEKHSKKIKIQNPVISNEDLDKIRNIDHADFKSVTISTLYKIEKGVNGLERSLEKCIQATFKAVSEGCNIVILSDRGVTEKLAPIPMLLACSYIHHTLNKLGVRSKFGIIIESAEPREPHHFALLFGYGASAINPYMVNEIIHDQVNEGHITGVKADYAITNYNKAIAKGIVKIMNKIGISTLHSYKAAQIFEILGLNKSFSTKYFPFTPSRIEGIGLMEVEKEIKKRHQKAFPNSKIANLLPLEIGGIYRWRRSGEKHMFNPTTIAKLQQAVRLNSPEAYKQYSDMVNNQSENLMTIRGLFEFNNLDPISIDEVEPW
;
A
#
# COMPACT_ATOMS: atom_id res chain seq x y z
N MET A 1 -33.85 7.01 15.75
CA MET A 1 -34.21 8.45 15.73
C MET A 1 -33.72 9.00 14.39
N LYS A 2 -34.62 9.32 13.46
CA LYS A 2 -34.17 9.95 12.20
C LYS A 2 -33.59 11.31 12.53
N VAL A 3 -32.35 11.56 12.10
CA VAL A 3 -31.73 12.87 12.24
C VAL A 3 -32.58 13.87 11.42
N LYS A 4 -32.89 15.00 12.00
CA LYS A 4 -33.71 16.01 11.34
C LYS A 4 -32.85 16.92 10.48
N GLU A 5 -33.40 17.38 9.38
CA GLU A 5 -32.82 18.47 8.57
C GLU A 5 -32.49 19.66 9.44
N GLN A 6 -31.26 20.19 9.31
CA GLN A 6 -30.81 21.35 10.08
C GLN A 6 -29.84 22.19 9.24
N GLY A 7 -30.29 23.38 8.84
CA GLY A 7 -29.50 24.26 7.99
C GLY A 7 -29.25 23.66 6.60
N LEU A 8 -27.98 23.49 6.24
CA LEU A 8 -27.59 22.87 4.99
C LEU A 8 -27.41 21.34 5.09
N TYR A 9 -27.64 20.77 6.26
CA TYR A 9 -27.59 19.34 6.49
C TYR A 9 -28.89 18.68 6.02
N LEU A 10 -28.76 17.78 5.05
CA LEU A 10 -29.84 16.91 4.57
C LEU A 10 -29.44 15.46 4.86
N PRO A 11 -30.23 14.71 5.62
CA PRO A 11 -29.90 13.33 5.99
C PRO A 11 -29.71 12.38 4.80
N GLU A 12 -30.32 12.69 3.68
CA GLU A 12 -30.20 11.92 2.44
C GLU A 12 -28.82 11.97 1.78
N PHE A 13 -27.97 12.95 2.16
CA PHE A 13 -26.59 13.07 1.68
C PHE A 13 -25.57 12.47 2.64
N GLU A 14 -26.00 11.87 3.75
CA GLU A 14 -25.08 11.27 4.71
C GLU A 14 -24.67 9.84 4.30
N HIS A 15 -23.68 9.77 3.38
CA HIS A 15 -23.07 8.53 2.91
C HIS A 15 -21.54 8.67 3.00
N ASP A 16 -20.91 8.00 3.97
CA ASP A 16 -19.47 8.22 4.17
C ASP A 16 -18.57 7.00 4.29
N ASN A 17 -19.10 5.81 4.58
CA ASN A 17 -18.30 4.62 4.85
C ASN A 17 -19.04 3.33 4.53
N CYS A 18 -18.27 2.26 4.18
CA CYS A 18 -18.84 0.93 4.03
C CYS A 18 -19.55 0.45 5.31
N GLY A 19 -20.63 -0.31 5.13
CA GLY A 19 -21.29 -1.08 6.17
C GLY A 19 -20.85 -2.54 6.13
N ALA A 20 -20.34 -3.08 7.22
CA ALA A 20 -19.97 -4.49 7.35
C ALA A 20 -20.64 -5.07 8.60
N GLY A 21 -21.06 -6.33 8.53
CA GLY A 21 -21.63 -7.01 9.69
C GLY A 21 -21.64 -8.52 9.50
N PHE A 22 -21.77 -9.23 10.62
CA PHE A 22 -22.05 -10.66 10.60
C PHE A 22 -23.00 -11.05 11.72
N ILE A 23 -23.67 -12.16 11.51
CA ILE A 23 -24.46 -12.87 12.51
C ILE A 23 -24.11 -14.35 12.49
N CYS A 24 -24.00 -14.96 13.66
CA CYS A 24 -23.87 -16.42 13.75
C CYS A 24 -24.62 -16.95 14.98
N ASN A 25 -24.94 -18.24 14.94
CA ASN A 25 -25.41 -18.96 16.12
C ASN A 25 -24.20 -19.56 16.84
N LEU A 26 -24.01 -19.19 18.10
CA LEU A 26 -22.87 -19.60 18.93
C LEU A 26 -22.73 -21.13 19.01
N ASN A 27 -23.86 -21.86 19.08
CA ASN A 27 -23.91 -23.32 19.20
C ASN A 27 -23.89 -24.04 17.83
N GLY A 28 -23.64 -23.31 16.73
CA GLY A 28 -23.57 -23.90 15.40
C GLY A 28 -24.92 -24.38 14.83
N ILE A 29 -26.03 -23.97 15.42
CA ILE A 29 -27.38 -24.35 14.97
C ILE A 29 -27.71 -23.62 13.67
N LYS A 30 -28.00 -24.39 12.61
CA LYS A 30 -28.43 -23.86 11.32
C LYS A 30 -29.88 -23.45 11.36
N SER A 31 -30.18 -22.25 10.84
CA SER A 31 -31.55 -21.78 10.63
C SER A 31 -31.67 -20.84 9.42
N ASN A 32 -32.84 -20.77 8.84
CA ASN A 32 -33.20 -19.79 7.81
C ASN A 32 -33.31 -18.38 8.40
N ASP A 33 -33.64 -18.25 9.68
CA ASP A 33 -33.72 -16.99 10.42
C ASP A 33 -32.42 -16.19 10.37
N ILE A 34 -31.24 -16.86 10.34
CA ILE A 34 -29.94 -16.20 10.20
C ILE A 34 -29.81 -15.49 8.84
N ILE A 35 -30.34 -16.08 7.76
CA ILE A 35 -30.36 -15.44 6.44
C ILE A 35 -31.20 -14.16 6.48
N HIS A 36 -32.42 -14.25 7.01
CA HIS A 36 -33.29 -13.09 7.12
C HIS A 36 -32.69 -11.98 7.98
N LYS A 37 -32.15 -12.32 9.16
CA LYS A 37 -31.46 -11.35 10.02
C LYS A 37 -30.21 -10.73 9.37
N ALA A 38 -29.48 -11.51 8.59
CA ALA A 38 -28.32 -10.99 7.85
C ALA A 38 -28.75 -9.99 6.76
N LEU A 39 -29.83 -10.26 6.04
CA LEU A 39 -30.41 -9.34 5.08
C LEU A 39 -30.96 -8.07 5.76
N ASP A 40 -31.58 -8.20 6.93
CA ASP A 40 -32.04 -7.06 7.73
C ASP A 40 -30.85 -6.18 8.18
N ILE A 41 -29.74 -6.79 8.63
CA ILE A 41 -28.49 -6.08 8.94
C ILE A 41 -28.03 -5.27 7.71
N LEU A 42 -28.04 -5.90 6.54
CA LEU A 42 -27.62 -5.26 5.31
C LEU A 42 -28.51 -4.05 4.95
N ILE A 43 -29.83 -4.20 5.05
CA ILE A 43 -30.82 -3.13 4.82
C ILE A 43 -30.63 -1.99 5.84
N LYS A 44 -30.43 -2.29 7.13
CA LYS A 44 -30.19 -1.29 8.15
C LYS A 44 -28.88 -0.52 7.98
N LEU A 45 -27.94 -1.06 7.20
CA LEU A 45 -26.66 -0.42 6.84
C LEU A 45 -26.73 0.34 5.50
N GLU A 46 -27.88 0.49 4.87
CA GLU A 46 -28.06 1.14 3.55
C GLU A 46 -27.46 2.55 3.51
N HIS A 47 -27.61 3.34 4.57
CA HIS A 47 -27.04 4.68 4.70
C HIS A 47 -25.51 4.73 4.62
N ARG A 48 -24.83 3.57 4.75
CA ARG A 48 -23.38 3.42 4.61
C ARG A 48 -22.95 3.04 3.19
N GLY A 49 -23.88 2.83 2.27
CA GLY A 49 -23.59 2.54 0.89
C GLY A 49 -23.64 3.79 0.01
N ALA A 50 -23.12 3.67 -1.21
CA ALA A 50 -23.30 4.68 -2.22
C ALA A 50 -24.24 4.19 -3.33
N VAL A 51 -24.92 5.14 -3.97
CA VAL A 51 -25.89 4.91 -5.03
C VAL A 51 -25.45 5.69 -6.25
N SER A 52 -25.50 5.07 -7.42
CA SER A 52 -25.20 5.70 -8.70
C SER A 52 -26.24 6.78 -9.08
N ALA A 53 -25.92 7.57 -10.08
CA ALA A 53 -26.79 8.65 -10.58
C ALA A 53 -28.16 8.18 -11.07
N ASP A 54 -28.34 6.88 -11.38
CA ASP A 54 -29.65 6.30 -11.74
C ASP A 54 -30.60 6.08 -10.54
N GLY A 55 -30.12 6.34 -9.32
CA GLY A 55 -30.89 6.22 -8.09
C GLY A 55 -31.24 4.79 -7.67
N ARG A 56 -30.75 3.77 -8.38
CA ARG A 56 -31.08 2.35 -8.18
C ARG A 56 -29.89 1.41 -8.17
N THR A 57 -28.76 1.78 -8.75
CA THR A 57 -27.56 0.96 -8.76
C THR A 57 -26.72 1.26 -7.52
N GLY A 58 -26.53 0.27 -6.64
CA GLY A 58 -25.61 0.39 -5.51
C GLY A 58 -24.15 0.19 -5.93
N ASP A 59 -23.20 0.68 -5.12
CA ASP A 59 -21.77 0.40 -5.30
C ASP A 59 -21.42 -1.08 -5.07
N GLY A 60 -22.33 -1.84 -4.49
CA GLY A 60 -22.24 -3.27 -4.28
C GLY A 60 -22.68 -3.71 -2.89
N ALA A 61 -23.47 -4.78 -2.88
CA ALA A 61 -23.89 -5.46 -1.66
C ALA A 61 -23.75 -6.97 -1.82
N GLY A 62 -23.64 -7.69 -0.69
CA GLY A 62 -23.55 -9.15 -0.74
C GLY A 62 -23.62 -9.82 0.62
N ILE A 63 -23.81 -11.13 0.57
CA ILE A 63 -23.91 -12.05 1.69
C ILE A 63 -23.06 -13.30 1.44
N LEU A 64 -22.30 -13.71 2.42
CA LEU A 64 -21.56 -14.98 2.50
C LEU A 64 -22.18 -15.82 3.62
N PHE A 65 -22.38 -17.10 3.38
CA PHE A 65 -22.91 -18.03 4.38
C PHE A 65 -22.46 -19.48 4.13
N ASP A 66 -22.75 -20.40 5.04
CA ASP A 66 -22.45 -21.83 4.90
C ASP A 66 -23.12 -22.41 3.65
N ILE A 67 -22.50 -23.42 3.03
CA ILE A 67 -23.15 -24.19 1.96
C ILE A 67 -24.44 -24.85 2.52
N PRO A 68 -25.61 -24.52 1.95
CA PRO A 68 -26.90 -25.09 2.36
C PRO A 68 -27.16 -26.42 1.64
N ASP A 69 -26.55 -27.51 2.14
CA ASP A 69 -26.57 -28.83 1.50
C ASP A 69 -27.97 -29.37 1.21
N ALA A 70 -28.91 -29.26 2.16
CA ALA A 70 -30.30 -29.70 1.97
C ALA A 70 -31.00 -28.96 0.82
N PHE A 71 -30.76 -27.63 0.73
CA PHE A 71 -31.27 -26.81 -0.35
C PHE A 71 -30.69 -27.25 -1.70
N PHE A 72 -29.36 -27.47 -1.80
CA PHE A 72 -28.76 -27.90 -3.07
C PHE A 72 -29.17 -29.31 -3.47
N LYS A 73 -29.31 -30.25 -2.54
CA LYS A 73 -29.88 -31.59 -2.80
C LYS A 73 -31.31 -31.53 -3.36
N LYS A 74 -32.09 -30.50 -2.98
CA LYS A 74 -33.47 -30.27 -3.50
C LYS A 74 -33.47 -29.67 -4.90
N VAL A 75 -32.62 -28.69 -5.20
CA VAL A 75 -32.69 -27.88 -6.43
C VAL A 75 -31.77 -28.36 -7.54
N CYS A 76 -30.79 -29.21 -7.26
CA CYS A 76 -29.90 -29.80 -8.27
C CYS A 76 -30.56 -31.04 -8.89
N HIS A 77 -30.37 -31.23 -10.21
CA HIS A 77 -30.86 -32.38 -10.96
C HIS A 77 -29.81 -33.50 -11.07
N PHE A 78 -28.78 -33.49 -10.25
CA PHE A 78 -27.69 -34.46 -10.17
C PHE A 78 -27.40 -34.77 -8.69
N GLU A 79 -26.84 -35.94 -8.45
CA GLU A 79 -26.52 -36.39 -7.09
C GLU A 79 -25.34 -35.62 -6.50
N LEU A 80 -25.47 -35.23 -5.25
CA LEU A 80 -24.42 -34.59 -4.47
C LEU A 80 -23.92 -35.55 -3.39
N PRO A 81 -22.58 -35.67 -3.22
CA PRO A 81 -21.97 -36.42 -2.12
C PRO A 81 -22.33 -35.81 -0.75
N GLU A 82 -21.76 -36.38 0.31
CA GLU A 82 -21.84 -35.79 1.65
C GLU A 82 -21.16 -34.44 1.73
N VAL A 83 -21.61 -33.62 2.71
CA VAL A 83 -21.03 -32.30 2.98
C VAL A 83 -19.51 -32.40 3.13
N ARG A 84 -18.79 -31.44 2.52
CA ARG A 84 -17.31 -31.37 2.44
C ARG A 84 -16.64 -32.41 1.52
N GLU A 85 -17.39 -33.34 0.94
CA GLU A 85 -16.89 -34.17 -0.13
C GLU A 85 -17.07 -33.53 -1.53
N TYR A 86 -17.79 -32.41 -1.58
CA TYR A 86 -17.92 -31.56 -2.75
C TYR A 86 -17.74 -30.10 -2.40
N ALA A 87 -17.43 -29.31 -3.43
CA ALA A 87 -17.34 -27.86 -3.38
C ALA A 87 -18.39 -27.20 -4.27
N VAL A 88 -18.85 -26.03 -3.89
CA VAL A 88 -19.75 -25.20 -4.71
C VAL A 88 -19.01 -23.96 -5.17
N GLY A 89 -18.99 -23.72 -6.48
CA GLY A 89 -18.51 -22.49 -7.10
C GLY A 89 -19.67 -21.60 -7.50
N MET A 90 -19.66 -20.33 -7.11
CA MET A 90 -20.53 -19.29 -7.61
C MET A 90 -19.75 -18.46 -8.64
N LEU A 91 -20.21 -18.43 -9.87
CA LEU A 91 -19.42 -17.95 -11.00
C LEU A 91 -20.14 -16.89 -11.81
N PHE A 92 -19.49 -15.77 -12.02
CA PHE A 92 -19.85 -14.73 -12.98
C PHE A 92 -19.23 -15.06 -14.34
N LEU A 93 -20.04 -15.00 -15.39
CA LEU A 93 -19.69 -15.36 -16.75
C LEU A 93 -20.04 -14.24 -17.75
N PRO A 94 -19.44 -14.23 -18.94
CA PRO A 94 -19.89 -13.39 -20.05
C PRO A 94 -21.38 -13.53 -20.38
N LYS A 95 -21.95 -12.58 -21.11
CA LYS A 95 -23.35 -12.68 -21.59
C LYS A 95 -23.47 -13.51 -22.88
N SER A 96 -22.46 -13.48 -23.74
CA SER A 96 -22.45 -14.23 -25.00
C SER A 96 -22.34 -15.73 -24.76
N GLN A 97 -23.24 -16.53 -25.27
CA GLN A 97 -23.28 -17.98 -25.09
C GLN A 97 -21.99 -18.66 -25.53
N ASN A 98 -21.42 -18.26 -26.67
CA ASN A 98 -20.16 -18.81 -27.15
C ASN A 98 -18.99 -18.57 -26.17
N GLN A 99 -18.96 -17.40 -25.49
CA GLN A 99 -17.95 -17.08 -24.48
C GLN A 99 -18.24 -17.81 -23.17
N VAL A 100 -19.50 -18.00 -22.79
CA VAL A 100 -19.92 -18.86 -21.65
C VAL A 100 -19.41 -20.27 -21.86
N ASP A 101 -19.66 -20.86 -23.01
CA ASP A 101 -19.24 -22.23 -23.35
C ASP A 101 -17.72 -22.39 -23.33
N PHE A 102 -17.00 -21.37 -23.82
CA PHE A 102 -15.54 -21.33 -23.76
C PHE A 102 -15.05 -21.29 -22.30
N CYS A 103 -15.64 -20.46 -21.46
CA CYS A 103 -15.28 -20.34 -20.05
C CYS A 103 -15.54 -21.64 -19.29
N ILE A 104 -16.71 -22.24 -19.50
CA ILE A 104 -17.10 -23.51 -18.89
C ILE A 104 -16.10 -24.61 -19.27
N LYS A 105 -15.87 -24.82 -20.56
CA LYS A 105 -14.92 -25.84 -21.05
C LYS A 105 -13.50 -25.65 -20.53
N THR A 106 -13.07 -24.39 -20.43
CA THR A 106 -11.75 -24.05 -19.87
C THR A 106 -11.66 -24.43 -18.41
N PHE A 107 -12.69 -24.10 -17.61
CA PHE A 107 -12.71 -24.47 -16.19
C PHE A 107 -12.82 -25.97 -15.98
N GLU A 108 -13.70 -26.66 -16.70
CA GLU A 108 -13.86 -28.14 -16.65
C GLU A 108 -12.55 -28.85 -16.93
N LYS A 109 -11.79 -28.37 -17.94
CA LYS A 109 -10.45 -28.88 -18.21
C LYS A 109 -9.51 -28.69 -17.04
N CYS A 110 -9.50 -27.49 -16.44
CA CYS A 110 -8.63 -27.22 -15.27
C CYS A 110 -9.01 -28.11 -14.07
N VAL A 111 -10.28 -28.40 -13.86
CA VAL A 111 -10.74 -29.34 -12.82
C VAL A 111 -10.26 -30.76 -13.11
N GLN A 112 -10.37 -31.22 -14.35
CA GLN A 112 -9.86 -32.54 -14.78
C GLN A 112 -8.34 -32.63 -14.65
N ASP A 113 -7.61 -31.59 -15.02
CA ASP A 113 -6.13 -31.53 -14.89
C ASP A 113 -5.68 -31.63 -13.41
N GLN A 114 -6.55 -31.24 -12.45
CA GLN A 114 -6.35 -31.44 -11.02
C GLN A 114 -6.84 -32.81 -10.50
N ASN A 115 -7.28 -33.72 -11.38
CA ASN A 115 -7.91 -35.01 -11.07
C ASN A 115 -9.19 -34.89 -10.24
N LEU A 116 -9.91 -33.78 -10.34
CA LEU A 116 -11.22 -33.55 -9.76
C LEU A 116 -12.34 -33.83 -10.78
N GLN A 117 -13.58 -33.90 -10.32
CA GLN A 117 -14.76 -34.17 -11.16
C GLN A 117 -15.78 -33.05 -11.08
N ILE A 118 -16.30 -32.59 -12.22
CA ILE A 118 -17.52 -31.81 -12.27
C ILE A 118 -18.72 -32.72 -12.01
N LEU A 119 -19.48 -32.41 -10.97
CA LEU A 119 -20.73 -33.13 -10.64
C LEU A 119 -21.91 -32.58 -11.45
N GLY A 120 -21.93 -31.26 -11.66
CA GLY A 120 -22.92 -30.61 -12.45
C GLY A 120 -22.85 -29.08 -12.44
N TRP A 121 -23.70 -28.48 -13.26
CA TRP A 121 -23.88 -27.04 -13.35
C TRP A 121 -25.33 -26.66 -13.07
N ARG A 122 -25.56 -25.51 -12.43
CA ARG A 122 -26.88 -24.95 -12.16
C ARG A 122 -26.93 -23.48 -12.58
N ASP A 123 -27.95 -23.07 -13.29
CA ASP A 123 -28.26 -21.65 -13.49
C ASP A 123 -28.82 -21.09 -12.20
N VAL A 124 -28.27 -19.94 -11.76
CA VAL A 124 -28.77 -19.25 -10.56
C VAL A 124 -30.05 -18.48 -10.99
N PRO A 125 -31.21 -18.73 -10.36
CA PRO A 125 -32.41 -17.98 -10.66
C PRO A 125 -32.27 -16.54 -10.17
N VAL A 126 -32.46 -15.57 -11.10
CA VAL A 126 -32.35 -14.14 -10.81
C VAL A 126 -33.57 -13.39 -11.34
N ASP A 127 -34.03 -12.38 -10.60
CA ASP A 127 -35.06 -11.44 -11.03
C ASP A 127 -34.43 -10.07 -11.30
N VAL A 128 -34.41 -9.69 -12.57
CA VAL A 128 -33.81 -8.43 -13.06
C VAL A 128 -34.78 -7.25 -13.04
N SER A 129 -36.03 -7.43 -12.62
CA SER A 129 -37.11 -6.43 -12.73
C SER A 129 -36.80 -5.12 -11.97
N ASN A 130 -36.01 -5.18 -10.88
CA ASN A 130 -35.67 -4.04 -10.07
C ASN A 130 -34.23 -3.55 -10.27
N LEU A 131 -33.49 -4.15 -11.21
CA LEU A 131 -32.10 -3.84 -11.43
C LEU A 131 -31.92 -2.42 -12.00
N GLY A 132 -31.06 -1.60 -11.40
CA GLY A 132 -30.69 -0.28 -11.92
C GLY A 132 -30.01 -0.38 -13.28
N GLN A 133 -30.12 0.66 -14.11
CA GLN A 133 -29.63 0.66 -15.49
C GLN A 133 -28.13 0.34 -15.55
N VAL A 134 -27.32 1.00 -14.71
CA VAL A 134 -25.85 0.80 -14.69
C VAL A 134 -25.48 -0.62 -14.26
N ALA A 135 -26.22 -1.20 -13.32
CA ALA A 135 -26.05 -2.58 -12.89
C ALA A 135 -26.40 -3.58 -14.00
N ALA A 136 -27.53 -3.34 -14.71
CA ALA A 136 -28.03 -4.19 -15.80
C ALA A 136 -27.04 -4.24 -16.99
N GLU A 137 -26.46 -3.09 -17.37
CA GLU A 137 -25.45 -3.03 -18.45
C GLU A 137 -24.18 -3.85 -18.14
N LYS A 138 -23.84 -3.96 -16.86
CA LYS A 138 -22.65 -4.66 -16.39
C LYS A 138 -22.95 -6.07 -15.85
N GLU A 139 -24.20 -6.47 -15.78
CA GLU A 139 -24.64 -7.74 -15.21
C GLU A 139 -23.96 -8.92 -15.89
N PRO A 140 -23.36 -9.88 -15.15
CA PRO A 140 -22.85 -11.13 -15.70
C PRO A 140 -23.97 -12.17 -15.88
N SER A 141 -23.71 -13.22 -16.64
CA SER A 141 -24.44 -14.48 -16.51
C SER A 141 -23.96 -15.20 -15.25
N ILE A 142 -24.88 -15.77 -14.45
CA ILE A 142 -24.52 -16.34 -13.14
C ILE A 142 -24.85 -17.83 -13.11
N LYS A 143 -23.83 -18.65 -12.83
CA LYS A 143 -24.01 -20.10 -12.69
C LYS A 143 -23.32 -20.60 -11.40
N GLN A 144 -23.80 -21.72 -10.93
CA GLN A 144 -23.14 -22.52 -9.90
C GLN A 144 -22.54 -23.76 -10.52
N VAL A 145 -21.34 -24.13 -10.07
CA VAL A 145 -20.65 -25.35 -10.43
C VAL A 145 -20.40 -26.20 -9.18
N PHE A 146 -20.60 -27.49 -9.32
CA PHE A 146 -20.38 -28.46 -8.24
C PHE A 146 -19.23 -29.36 -8.61
N VAL A 147 -18.22 -29.43 -7.74
CA VAL A 147 -16.96 -30.15 -7.97
C VAL A 147 -16.77 -31.19 -6.88
N GLY A 148 -16.55 -32.44 -7.25
CA GLY A 148 -16.28 -33.56 -6.33
C GLY A 148 -14.84 -34.01 -6.36
N LYS A 149 -14.43 -34.77 -5.34
CA LYS A 149 -13.07 -35.32 -5.18
C LYS A 149 -12.70 -36.42 -6.19
N ASN A 150 -13.64 -36.90 -7.03
CA ASN A 150 -13.43 -37.96 -8.05
C ASN A 150 -12.83 -39.27 -7.45
N GLY A 151 -13.33 -39.68 -6.29
CA GLY A 151 -12.86 -40.85 -5.60
C GLY A 151 -11.46 -40.73 -4.97
N LEU A 152 -10.85 -39.57 -5.00
CA LEU A 152 -9.55 -39.31 -4.35
C LEU A 152 -9.69 -39.34 -2.83
N ASN A 153 -8.82 -40.07 -2.17
CA ASN A 153 -8.71 -40.05 -0.71
C ASN A 153 -7.72 -38.94 -0.30
N ILE A 154 -8.17 -37.70 -0.35
CA ILE A 154 -7.40 -36.48 -0.04
C ILE A 154 -8.02 -35.74 1.12
N SER A 155 -7.20 -35.03 1.88
CA SER A 155 -7.64 -34.15 2.96
C SER A 155 -8.47 -32.96 2.41
N GLU A 156 -9.26 -32.30 3.26
CA GLU A 156 -9.97 -31.08 2.90
C GLU A 156 -9.00 -29.96 2.44
N GLN A 157 -7.84 -29.86 3.07
CA GLN A 157 -6.80 -28.90 2.70
C GLN A 157 -6.26 -29.16 1.28
N GLU A 158 -5.96 -30.41 0.94
CA GLU A 158 -5.52 -30.77 -0.41
C GLU A 158 -6.62 -30.57 -1.44
N PHE A 159 -7.87 -30.85 -1.09
CA PHE A 159 -9.02 -30.59 -1.97
C PHE A 159 -9.16 -29.09 -2.24
N ASN A 160 -9.14 -28.26 -1.21
CA ASN A 160 -9.19 -26.80 -1.36
C ASN A 160 -7.99 -26.25 -2.17
N ALA A 161 -6.79 -26.81 -2.02
CA ALA A 161 -5.64 -26.41 -2.82
C ALA A 161 -5.82 -26.75 -4.31
N LYS A 162 -6.39 -27.92 -4.65
CA LYS A 162 -6.73 -28.27 -6.03
C LYS A 162 -7.81 -27.40 -6.62
N LEU A 163 -8.84 -27.05 -5.86
CA LEU A 163 -9.88 -26.08 -6.26
C LEU A 163 -9.29 -24.70 -6.52
N PHE A 164 -8.42 -24.21 -5.63
CA PHE A 164 -7.67 -22.99 -5.80
C PHE A 164 -6.85 -22.99 -7.10
N ALA A 165 -6.12 -24.07 -7.37
CA ALA A 165 -5.33 -24.20 -8.59
C ALA A 165 -6.22 -24.20 -9.84
N ALA A 166 -7.28 -25.01 -9.89
CA ALA A 166 -8.22 -25.07 -11.02
C ALA A 166 -8.82 -23.68 -11.31
N ARG A 167 -9.27 -22.96 -10.29
CA ARG A 167 -9.83 -21.62 -10.40
C ARG A 167 -8.80 -20.62 -10.93
N LYS A 168 -7.63 -20.52 -10.30
CA LYS A 168 -6.58 -19.56 -10.69
C LYS A 168 -6.07 -19.80 -12.10
N ILE A 169 -5.82 -21.04 -12.47
CA ILE A 169 -5.35 -21.40 -13.82
C ILE A 169 -6.41 -21.01 -14.86
N SER A 170 -7.70 -21.30 -14.60
CA SER A 170 -8.79 -20.94 -15.50
C SER A 170 -8.97 -19.41 -15.59
N GLU A 171 -8.88 -18.67 -14.48
CA GLU A 171 -8.94 -17.20 -14.45
C GLU A 171 -7.83 -16.58 -15.32
N HIS A 172 -6.61 -17.10 -15.23
CA HIS A 172 -5.49 -16.63 -16.06
C HIS A 172 -5.65 -17.01 -17.54
N ALA A 173 -6.03 -18.24 -17.82
CA ALA A 173 -6.24 -18.71 -19.19
C ALA A 173 -7.31 -17.89 -19.93
N ILE A 174 -8.44 -17.62 -19.26
CA ILE A 174 -9.55 -16.86 -19.85
C ILE A 174 -9.19 -15.39 -20.01
N ARG A 175 -8.56 -14.76 -19.02
CA ARG A 175 -8.10 -13.35 -19.12
C ARG A 175 -7.09 -13.16 -20.24
N ASN A 176 -6.18 -14.10 -20.43
CA ASN A 176 -5.15 -14.05 -21.47
C ASN A 176 -5.69 -14.37 -22.87
N SER A 177 -6.90 -14.96 -23.00
CA SER A 177 -7.52 -15.28 -24.28
C SER A 177 -7.93 -14.05 -25.10
N LYS A 178 -7.95 -12.85 -24.48
CA LYS A 178 -8.34 -11.56 -25.09
C LYS A 178 -9.76 -11.56 -25.69
N THR A 179 -10.63 -12.44 -25.25
CA THR A 179 -12.06 -12.35 -25.60
C THR A 179 -12.68 -11.08 -25.02
N SER A 180 -13.64 -10.48 -25.72
CA SER A 180 -14.17 -9.14 -25.40
C SER A 180 -14.74 -9.02 -23.99
N GLU A 181 -15.29 -10.09 -23.44
CA GLU A 181 -15.93 -10.13 -22.12
C GLU A 181 -15.16 -10.97 -21.07
N SER A 182 -13.88 -11.31 -21.35
CA SER A 182 -13.05 -12.11 -20.42
C SER A 182 -12.92 -11.48 -19.01
N HIS A 183 -13.09 -10.17 -18.89
CA HIS A 183 -13.07 -9.44 -17.61
C HIS A 183 -14.27 -9.81 -16.71
N ARG A 184 -15.38 -10.32 -17.25
CA ARG A 184 -16.56 -10.74 -16.48
C ARG A 184 -16.39 -12.12 -15.84
N TYR A 185 -15.41 -12.91 -16.26
CA TYR A 185 -15.14 -14.21 -15.67
C TYR A 185 -14.54 -14.06 -14.27
N TYR A 186 -15.32 -14.44 -13.25
CA TYR A 186 -14.92 -14.29 -11.87
C TYR A 186 -15.67 -15.26 -10.94
N PHE A 187 -14.94 -16.00 -10.12
CA PHE A 187 -15.52 -16.77 -9.05
C PHE A 187 -15.75 -15.91 -7.82
N THR A 188 -17.00 -15.69 -7.41
CA THR A 188 -17.29 -15.04 -6.13
C THR A 188 -16.86 -15.94 -4.98
N SER A 189 -17.11 -17.25 -5.10
CA SER A 189 -16.65 -18.31 -4.20
C SER A 189 -16.39 -19.60 -4.97
N LEU A 190 -15.49 -20.46 -4.47
CA LEU A 190 -15.35 -21.87 -4.83
C LEU A 190 -14.79 -22.55 -3.58
N SER A 191 -15.66 -23.21 -2.81
CA SER A 191 -15.35 -23.65 -1.47
C SER A 191 -16.11 -24.91 -1.10
N THR A 192 -15.58 -25.64 -0.12
CA THR A 192 -16.24 -26.78 0.53
C THR A 192 -17.13 -26.36 1.70
N THR A 193 -17.04 -25.09 2.13
CA THR A 193 -17.68 -24.60 3.36
C THR A 193 -18.64 -23.44 3.14
N THR A 194 -18.33 -22.50 2.25
CA THR A 194 -19.05 -21.23 2.11
C THR A 194 -19.48 -20.94 0.69
N ILE A 195 -20.52 -20.13 0.53
CA ILE A 195 -21.00 -19.59 -0.74
C ILE A 195 -21.28 -18.10 -0.62
N ILE A 196 -21.13 -17.35 -1.74
CA ILE A 196 -21.29 -15.89 -1.76
C ILE A 196 -22.24 -15.45 -2.85
N TYR A 197 -23.31 -14.75 -2.46
CA TYR A 197 -24.23 -14.03 -3.32
C TYR A 197 -23.94 -12.53 -3.23
N LYS A 198 -23.60 -11.88 -4.33
CA LYS A 198 -23.23 -10.45 -4.35
C LYS A 198 -23.42 -9.81 -5.72
N GLY A 199 -23.44 -8.48 -5.77
CA GLY A 199 -23.53 -7.76 -7.04
C GLY A 199 -23.55 -6.25 -6.88
N LEU A 200 -23.72 -5.52 -7.98
CA LEU A 200 -23.98 -4.07 -7.98
C LEU A 200 -25.43 -3.78 -7.60
N LEU A 201 -25.79 -4.19 -6.42
CA LEU A 201 -27.15 -4.19 -5.91
C LEU A 201 -27.26 -3.25 -4.71
N MET A 202 -28.46 -2.72 -4.52
CA MET A 202 -28.85 -2.11 -3.25
C MET A 202 -29.08 -3.21 -2.19
N PRO A 203 -29.00 -2.92 -0.90
CA PRO A 203 -29.26 -3.89 0.17
C PRO A 203 -30.57 -4.63 0.02
N GLU A 204 -31.66 -3.90 -0.25
CA GLU A 204 -33.00 -4.43 -0.38
C GLU A 204 -33.20 -5.28 -1.63
N ASP A 205 -32.35 -5.12 -2.65
CA ASP A 205 -32.45 -5.85 -3.90
C ASP A 205 -31.72 -7.19 -3.91
N ILE A 206 -30.88 -7.48 -2.91
CA ILE A 206 -30.13 -8.75 -2.85
C ILE A 206 -31.08 -9.96 -2.86
N SER A 207 -32.04 -10.01 -1.98
CA SER A 207 -33.01 -11.12 -1.92
C SER A 207 -34.07 -11.07 -3.01
N ARG A 208 -34.37 -9.89 -3.57
CA ARG A 208 -35.24 -9.76 -4.72
C ARG A 208 -34.56 -10.28 -5.98
N TYR A 209 -33.30 -9.93 -6.20
CA TYR A 209 -32.52 -10.37 -7.35
C TYR A 209 -32.18 -11.86 -7.28
N TYR A 210 -31.64 -12.33 -6.16
CA TYR A 210 -31.33 -13.75 -5.95
C TYR A 210 -32.50 -14.46 -5.27
N THR A 211 -33.40 -15.03 -6.06
CA THR A 211 -34.62 -15.68 -5.53
C THR A 211 -34.34 -16.90 -4.65
N ASP A 212 -33.15 -17.54 -4.78
CA ASP A 212 -32.70 -18.60 -3.89
C ASP A 212 -32.73 -18.15 -2.40
N LEU A 213 -32.43 -16.88 -2.11
CA LEU A 213 -32.35 -16.36 -0.73
C LEU A 213 -33.72 -16.28 -0.01
N THR A 214 -34.81 -16.51 -0.74
CA THR A 214 -36.18 -16.55 -0.20
C THR A 214 -36.65 -17.98 0.12
N ASP A 215 -35.86 -19.02 -0.22
CA ASP A 215 -36.24 -20.42 0.02
C ASP A 215 -35.99 -20.77 1.52
N THR A 216 -37.01 -21.33 2.18
CA THR A 216 -36.98 -21.68 3.61
C THR A 216 -36.02 -22.84 3.93
N ASP A 217 -35.65 -23.66 2.95
CA ASP A 217 -34.66 -24.73 3.11
C ASP A 217 -33.22 -24.22 3.06
N LEU A 218 -33.03 -22.93 2.70
CA LEU A 218 -31.72 -22.30 2.76
C LEU A 218 -31.38 -21.93 4.22
N VAL A 219 -30.69 -22.84 4.90
CA VAL A 219 -30.33 -22.73 6.32
C VAL A 219 -28.82 -22.61 6.49
N THR A 220 -28.41 -21.77 7.42
CA THR A 220 -26.99 -21.52 7.74
C THR A 220 -26.79 -21.32 9.24
N ARG A 221 -25.56 -21.52 9.73
CA ARG A 221 -25.16 -21.19 11.11
C ARG A 221 -24.48 -19.82 11.23
N LEU A 222 -24.04 -19.24 10.10
CA LEU A 222 -23.40 -17.92 10.03
C LEU A 222 -23.78 -17.19 8.74
N ALA A 223 -23.74 -15.85 8.81
CA ALA A 223 -23.76 -15.02 7.63
C ALA A 223 -22.89 -13.78 7.82
N LEU A 224 -22.10 -13.44 6.80
CA LEU A 224 -21.28 -12.23 6.72
C LEU A 224 -21.84 -11.34 5.61
N VAL A 225 -22.14 -10.08 5.90
CA VAL A 225 -22.74 -9.12 4.96
C VAL A 225 -21.90 -7.87 4.83
N HIS A 226 -21.99 -7.25 3.66
CA HIS A 226 -21.30 -6.00 3.39
C HIS A 226 -22.09 -5.12 2.42
N GLN A 227 -22.18 -3.83 2.78
CA GLN A 227 -22.66 -2.74 1.94
C GLN A 227 -21.47 -1.85 1.57
N ARG A 228 -21.19 -1.68 0.28
CA ARG A 228 -20.02 -1.00 -0.21
C ARG A 228 -20.25 0.50 -0.43
N PHE A 229 -19.26 1.29 -0.03
CA PHE A 229 -19.05 2.66 -0.47
C PHE A 229 -17.69 2.74 -1.18
N SER A 230 -17.71 2.97 -2.48
CA SER A 230 -16.51 2.93 -3.31
C SER A 230 -15.89 4.30 -3.44
N THR A 231 -14.69 4.50 -2.87
CA THR A 231 -13.96 5.79 -2.92
C THR A 231 -12.89 5.83 -4.02
N ASN A 232 -12.19 4.72 -4.26
CA ASN A 232 -10.97 4.71 -5.08
C ASN A 232 -11.03 3.82 -6.33
N THR A 233 -12.08 3.02 -6.48
CA THR A 233 -12.27 2.12 -7.62
C THR A 233 -13.69 2.22 -8.15
N PHE A 234 -13.85 2.21 -9.47
CA PHE A 234 -15.19 2.16 -10.06
C PHE A 234 -15.93 0.90 -9.62
N PRO A 235 -17.23 1.01 -9.26
CA PRO A 235 -18.03 -0.13 -8.88
C PRO A 235 -18.17 -1.15 -10.03
N SER A 236 -18.03 -2.44 -9.67
CA SER A 236 -18.24 -3.56 -10.57
C SER A 236 -18.76 -4.77 -9.79
N TRP A 237 -19.44 -5.70 -10.48
CA TRP A 237 -20.05 -6.87 -9.88
C TRP A 237 -19.07 -7.72 -9.06
N ASP A 238 -17.86 -7.92 -9.56
CA ASP A 238 -16.81 -8.71 -8.93
C ASP A 238 -16.17 -8.01 -7.73
N LEU A 239 -16.21 -6.68 -7.68
CA LEU A 239 -15.66 -5.87 -6.57
C LEU A 239 -16.65 -5.63 -5.42
N ALA A 240 -17.94 -6.02 -5.57
CA ALA A 240 -18.84 -6.10 -4.44
C ALA A 240 -18.28 -7.06 -3.38
N GLN A 241 -18.51 -6.77 -2.11
CA GLN A 241 -18.10 -7.60 -0.98
C GLN A 241 -19.31 -8.34 -0.39
N PRO A 242 -19.10 -9.45 0.35
CA PRO A 242 -17.83 -10.04 0.80
C PRO A 242 -16.97 -10.66 -0.29
N PHE A 243 -15.66 -10.82 0.00
CA PHE A 243 -14.76 -11.69 -0.75
C PHE A 243 -14.77 -13.10 -0.14
N ARG A 244 -13.83 -13.99 -0.56
CA ARG A 244 -13.88 -15.43 -0.24
C ARG A 244 -13.75 -15.72 1.24
N TYR A 245 -12.93 -14.93 1.95
CA TYR A 245 -12.64 -15.13 3.37
C TYR A 245 -12.93 -13.90 4.22
N MET A 246 -13.12 -12.73 3.62
CA MET A 246 -13.22 -11.49 4.37
C MET A 246 -14.09 -10.44 3.71
N CYS A 247 -14.51 -9.46 4.49
CA CYS A 247 -14.93 -8.16 4.00
C CYS A 247 -14.16 -7.05 4.75
N HIS A 248 -14.20 -5.83 4.25
CA HIS A 248 -13.36 -4.75 4.73
C HIS A 248 -14.12 -3.43 4.77
N ASN A 249 -14.14 -2.80 5.94
CA ASN A 249 -14.52 -1.41 6.11
C ASN A 249 -13.28 -0.58 6.42
N GLY A 250 -12.81 0.19 5.44
CA GLY A 250 -11.61 1.01 5.58
C GLY A 250 -10.86 1.17 4.26
N GLU A 251 -9.55 1.38 4.36
CA GLU A 251 -8.66 1.54 3.21
C GLU A 251 -7.25 1.05 3.52
N ILE A 252 -6.69 0.22 2.66
CA ILE A 252 -5.29 -0.21 2.73
C ILE A 252 -4.44 0.76 1.92
N ASN A 253 -3.76 1.67 2.62
CA ASN A 253 -3.00 2.76 2.01
C ASN A 253 -1.73 2.27 1.28
N THR A 254 -1.25 1.09 1.61
CA THR A 254 0.01 0.52 1.12
C THR A 254 -0.14 -0.42 -0.07
N LEU A 255 -1.33 -0.54 -0.65
CA LEU A 255 -1.69 -1.50 -1.70
C LEU A 255 -0.63 -1.65 -2.81
N ARG A 256 -0.12 -0.55 -3.36
CA ARG A 256 0.88 -0.59 -4.46
C ARG A 256 2.16 -1.31 -4.05
N GLY A 257 2.65 -1.02 -2.84
CA GLY A 257 3.81 -1.67 -2.26
C GLY A 257 3.57 -3.16 -2.02
N ASN A 258 2.43 -3.51 -1.42
CA ASN A 258 2.05 -4.89 -1.16
C ASN A 258 1.95 -5.72 -2.46
N VAL A 259 1.29 -5.18 -3.49
CA VAL A 259 1.20 -5.83 -4.81
C VAL A 259 2.59 -6.01 -5.45
N SER A 260 3.42 -4.96 -5.45
CA SER A 260 4.77 -5.02 -6.01
C SER A 260 5.65 -6.07 -5.32
N ARG A 261 5.57 -6.16 -3.99
CA ARG A 261 6.33 -7.13 -3.21
C ARG A 261 5.80 -8.56 -3.35
N MET A 262 4.47 -8.73 -3.44
CA MET A 262 3.90 -10.05 -3.71
C MET A 262 4.41 -10.58 -5.05
N ARG A 263 4.38 -9.78 -6.11
CA ARG A 263 4.95 -10.14 -7.42
C ARG A 263 6.44 -10.48 -7.34
N SER A 264 7.19 -9.72 -6.54
CA SER A 264 8.61 -9.97 -6.33
C SER A 264 8.88 -11.34 -5.67
N ARG A 265 7.96 -11.81 -4.82
CA ARG A 265 8.07 -13.11 -4.12
C ARG A 265 7.61 -14.30 -4.95
N GLU A 266 6.77 -14.08 -5.98
CA GLU A 266 6.23 -15.16 -6.82
C GLU A 266 7.33 -16.06 -7.41
N GLU A 267 8.46 -15.49 -7.82
CA GLU A 267 9.61 -16.25 -8.35
C GLU A 267 10.35 -17.11 -7.30
N LEU A 268 10.11 -16.86 -6.01
CA LEU A 268 10.67 -17.68 -4.93
C LEU A 268 9.73 -18.80 -4.49
N MET A 269 8.50 -18.82 -5.01
CA MET A 269 7.48 -19.75 -4.55
C MET A 269 7.69 -21.12 -5.17
N GLU A 270 7.86 -22.09 -4.29
CA GLU A 270 7.88 -23.53 -4.58
C GLU A 270 6.90 -24.19 -3.61
N SER A 271 6.14 -25.15 -4.07
CA SER A 271 5.14 -25.82 -3.24
C SER A 271 5.02 -27.29 -3.61
N PRO A 272 5.16 -28.21 -2.66
CA PRO A 272 4.95 -29.64 -2.93
C PRO A 272 3.48 -29.96 -3.28
N ILE A 273 2.54 -29.11 -2.84
CA ILE A 273 1.10 -29.29 -3.13
C ILE A 273 0.80 -28.96 -4.59
N PHE A 274 1.39 -27.89 -5.13
CA PHE A 274 1.13 -27.42 -6.49
C PHE A 274 2.15 -27.95 -7.52
N GLY A 275 3.33 -28.37 -7.08
CA GLY A 275 4.40 -28.81 -7.99
C GLY A 275 4.69 -27.76 -9.08
N ASP A 276 4.78 -28.20 -10.32
CA ASP A 276 5.04 -27.29 -11.46
C ASP A 276 3.88 -26.35 -11.78
N ASP A 277 2.68 -26.63 -11.29
CA ASP A 277 1.51 -25.77 -11.50
C ASP A 277 1.60 -24.46 -10.72
N ILE A 278 2.47 -24.33 -9.72
CA ILE A 278 2.66 -23.09 -8.96
C ILE A 278 2.89 -21.88 -9.89
N LYS A 279 3.65 -22.04 -10.97
CA LYS A 279 3.92 -20.97 -11.94
C LYS A 279 2.70 -20.54 -12.76
N LYS A 280 1.71 -21.40 -12.90
CA LYS A 280 0.45 -21.11 -13.59
C LYS A 280 -0.50 -20.31 -12.72
N LEU A 281 -0.24 -20.20 -11.41
CA LEU A 281 -1.05 -19.46 -10.46
C LEU A 281 -0.72 -17.95 -10.44
N PHE A 282 0.39 -17.54 -11.09
CA PHE A 282 0.86 -16.15 -11.08
C PHE A 282 0.24 -15.29 -12.18
N PRO A 283 -0.04 -14.02 -11.91
CA PRO A 283 0.15 -13.34 -10.64
C PRO A 283 -0.92 -13.73 -9.60
N ILE A 284 -0.51 -13.83 -8.33
CA ILE A 284 -1.45 -14.11 -7.22
C ILE A 284 -2.49 -12.99 -7.12
N ILE A 285 -2.05 -11.75 -7.13
CA ILE A 285 -2.93 -10.57 -7.13
C ILE A 285 -3.21 -10.16 -8.56
N LEU A 286 -4.48 -10.22 -8.96
CA LEU A 286 -4.94 -9.79 -10.28
C LEU A 286 -4.89 -8.27 -10.41
N GLU A 287 -4.57 -7.78 -11.61
CA GLU A 287 -4.56 -6.35 -11.90
C GLU A 287 -5.95 -5.71 -11.86
N GLY A 288 -6.00 -4.43 -11.46
CA GLY A 288 -7.23 -3.64 -11.43
C GLY A 288 -8.21 -4.02 -10.32
N LYS A 289 -7.76 -4.79 -9.32
CA LYS A 289 -8.58 -5.13 -8.15
C LYS A 289 -8.45 -4.10 -7.04
N SER A 290 -9.49 -4.03 -6.17
CA SER A 290 -9.46 -3.18 -4.99
C SER A 290 -8.41 -3.67 -3.98
N ASP A 291 -8.13 -2.85 -2.98
CA ASP A 291 -7.29 -3.18 -1.84
C ASP A 291 -7.77 -4.44 -1.12
N SER A 292 -9.05 -4.47 -0.78
CA SER A 292 -9.71 -5.59 -0.09
C SER A 292 -9.69 -6.89 -0.92
N ALA A 293 -9.97 -6.80 -2.23
CA ALA A 293 -9.90 -7.97 -3.12
C ALA A 293 -8.46 -8.50 -3.21
N SER A 294 -7.48 -7.61 -3.25
CA SER A 294 -6.06 -7.97 -3.31
C SER A 294 -5.60 -8.63 -2.01
N MET A 295 -6.05 -8.11 -0.86
CA MET A 295 -5.76 -8.69 0.45
C MET A 295 -6.38 -10.08 0.61
N ASP A 296 -7.65 -10.28 0.19
CA ASP A 296 -8.33 -11.57 0.20
C ASP A 296 -7.55 -12.64 -0.60
N MET A 297 -7.01 -12.27 -1.77
CA MET A 297 -6.17 -13.18 -2.57
C MET A 297 -4.87 -13.60 -1.84
N VAL A 298 -4.29 -12.70 -1.05
CA VAL A 298 -3.09 -13.01 -0.26
C VAL A 298 -3.45 -13.85 0.96
N VAL A 299 -4.55 -13.55 1.65
CA VAL A 299 -5.05 -14.39 2.75
C VAL A 299 -5.33 -15.81 2.24
N GLU A 300 -6.01 -15.95 1.10
CA GLU A 300 -6.25 -17.24 0.45
C GLU A 300 -4.94 -18.00 0.18
N LEU A 301 -3.91 -17.33 -0.37
CA LEU A 301 -2.59 -17.93 -0.57
C LEU A 301 -1.96 -18.39 0.74
N LEU A 302 -2.02 -17.58 1.80
CA LEU A 302 -1.46 -17.93 3.11
C LEU A 302 -2.13 -19.17 3.70
N LEU A 303 -3.45 -19.35 3.50
CA LEU A 303 -4.14 -20.58 3.89
C LEU A 303 -3.62 -21.81 3.13
N MET A 304 -3.27 -21.65 1.84
CA MET A 304 -2.68 -22.74 1.06
C MET A 304 -1.29 -23.16 1.55
N THR A 305 -0.61 -22.31 2.32
CA THR A 305 0.67 -22.65 2.96
C THR A 305 0.52 -23.44 4.27
N GLY A 306 -0.70 -23.79 4.67
CA GLY A 306 -0.99 -24.53 5.92
C GLY A 306 -1.13 -23.63 7.16
N ARG A 307 -1.19 -22.30 7.00
CA ARG A 307 -1.51 -21.38 8.08
C ARG A 307 -3.01 -21.34 8.35
N SER A 308 -3.40 -21.19 9.62
CA SER A 308 -4.82 -20.98 9.96
C SER A 308 -5.27 -19.57 9.60
N LEU A 309 -6.59 -19.35 9.46
CA LEU A 309 -7.12 -18.03 9.13
C LEU A 309 -6.74 -16.97 10.18
N PRO A 310 -6.86 -17.21 11.50
CA PRO A 310 -6.34 -16.25 12.50
C PRO A 310 -4.84 -15.96 12.34
N GLU A 311 -4.01 -16.97 12.06
CA GLU A 311 -2.57 -16.82 11.83
C GLU A 311 -2.30 -15.93 10.60
N ALA A 312 -2.98 -16.17 9.48
CA ALA A 312 -2.88 -15.35 8.27
C ALA A 312 -3.30 -13.89 8.53
N MET A 313 -4.41 -13.69 9.26
CA MET A 313 -4.89 -12.35 9.61
C MET A 313 -3.91 -11.60 10.52
N MET A 314 -3.31 -12.27 11.50
CA MET A 314 -2.26 -11.67 12.35
C MET A 314 -1.00 -11.30 11.56
N MET A 315 -0.68 -12.02 10.48
CA MET A 315 0.46 -11.70 9.62
C MET A 315 0.20 -10.45 8.78
N VAL A 316 -0.97 -10.35 8.16
CA VAL A 316 -1.28 -9.25 7.22
C VAL A 316 -1.68 -7.98 7.94
N VAL A 317 -2.29 -8.08 9.14
CA VAL A 317 -2.69 -6.93 9.98
C VAL A 317 -2.16 -7.12 11.41
N PRO A 318 -0.85 -6.96 11.63
CA PRO A 318 -0.27 -7.10 12.96
C PRO A 318 -0.67 -5.96 13.89
N GLU A 319 -0.84 -6.26 15.17
CA GLU A 319 -0.94 -5.21 16.20
C GLU A 319 0.38 -4.43 16.36
N ALA A 320 0.34 -3.31 17.08
CA ALA A 320 1.54 -2.50 17.36
C ALA A 320 2.39 -3.20 18.44
N TRP A 321 3.34 -4.00 18.02
CA TRP A 321 4.16 -4.86 18.88
C TRP A 321 5.55 -4.28 19.21
N GLU A 322 6.08 -3.47 18.33
CA GLU A 322 7.49 -3.05 18.34
C GLU A 322 7.87 -2.32 19.63
N LYS A 323 7.04 -1.37 20.05
CA LYS A 323 7.26 -0.54 21.25
C LYS A 323 6.40 -0.99 22.43
N HIS A 324 5.61 -2.06 22.30
CA HIS A 324 4.70 -2.53 23.33
C HIS A 324 5.47 -3.07 24.55
N GLN A 325 5.23 -2.49 25.73
CA GLN A 325 6.03 -2.80 26.93
C GLN A 325 5.61 -4.09 27.65
N THR A 326 4.29 -4.39 27.61
CA THR A 326 3.70 -5.51 28.38
C THR A 326 3.33 -6.73 27.52
N MET A 327 3.56 -6.69 26.21
CA MET A 327 3.31 -7.83 25.32
C MET A 327 4.24 -9.00 25.65
N SER A 328 3.72 -10.23 25.64
CA SER A 328 4.51 -11.44 25.88
C SER A 328 5.64 -11.59 24.86
N LYS A 329 6.73 -12.27 25.26
CA LYS A 329 7.88 -12.52 24.38
C LYS A 329 7.50 -13.36 23.18
N GLU A 330 6.64 -14.34 23.36
CA GLU A 330 6.15 -15.24 22.31
C GLU A 330 5.37 -14.47 21.24
N LYS A 331 4.49 -13.54 21.63
CA LYS A 331 3.77 -12.67 20.68
C LYS A 331 4.71 -11.74 19.94
N LYS A 332 5.67 -11.11 20.62
CA LYS A 332 6.68 -10.27 19.96
C LYS A 332 7.49 -11.09 18.96
N ALA A 333 7.94 -12.29 19.35
CA ALA A 333 8.70 -13.17 18.49
C ALA A 333 7.91 -13.60 17.24
N PHE A 334 6.63 -13.90 17.40
CA PHE A 334 5.75 -14.20 16.27
C PHE A 334 5.67 -13.03 15.27
N TYR A 335 5.40 -11.82 15.75
CA TYR A 335 5.28 -10.65 14.88
C TYR A 335 6.61 -10.28 14.25
N GLU A 336 7.72 -10.34 14.99
CA GLU A 336 9.05 -10.04 14.46
C GLU A 336 9.48 -11.05 13.40
N TYR A 337 9.25 -12.36 13.62
CA TYR A 337 9.49 -13.40 12.63
C TYR A 337 8.66 -13.17 11.36
N ASN A 338 7.35 -12.94 11.49
CA ASN A 338 6.48 -12.71 10.34
C ASN A 338 6.79 -11.39 9.60
N SER A 339 7.32 -10.36 10.29
CA SER A 339 7.83 -9.16 9.65
C SER A 339 9.05 -9.43 8.75
N CYS A 340 9.78 -10.53 8.97
CA CYS A 340 10.85 -10.96 8.06
C CYS A 340 10.31 -11.62 6.78
N ILE A 341 9.05 -12.09 6.78
CA ILE A 341 8.40 -12.75 5.65
C ILE A 341 7.61 -11.75 4.80
N MET A 342 6.76 -10.94 5.45
CA MET A 342 5.80 -10.08 4.78
C MET A 342 5.65 -8.73 5.49
N GLU A 343 5.49 -7.68 4.71
CA GLU A 343 5.08 -6.37 5.20
C GLU A 343 3.60 -6.37 5.62
N PRO A 344 3.24 -5.55 6.63
CA PRO A 344 1.83 -5.33 6.96
C PRO A 344 1.04 -4.74 5.77
N TRP A 345 -0.23 -5.09 5.69
CA TRP A 345 -1.23 -4.40 4.89
C TRP A 345 -1.78 -3.27 5.75
N ASP A 346 -1.30 -2.06 5.54
CA ASP A 346 -1.42 -0.97 6.49
C ASP A 346 -2.42 0.09 6.03
N GLY A 347 -3.29 0.48 6.95
CA GLY A 347 -4.35 1.45 6.76
C GLY A 347 -5.45 1.28 7.82
N PRO A 348 -6.39 2.23 7.95
CA PRO A 348 -7.52 2.12 8.87
C PRO A 348 -8.47 1.02 8.38
N ALA A 349 -8.62 -0.06 9.15
CA ALA A 349 -9.35 -1.24 8.72
C ALA A 349 -10.13 -1.91 9.85
N SER A 350 -11.41 -2.23 9.58
CA SER A 350 -12.18 -3.25 10.29
C SER A 350 -12.44 -4.39 9.32
N ILE A 351 -12.01 -5.59 9.67
CA ILE A 351 -11.99 -6.74 8.78
C ILE A 351 -12.71 -7.91 9.42
N PRO A 352 -14.01 -8.06 9.18
CA PRO A 352 -14.71 -9.32 9.43
C PRO A 352 -14.21 -10.42 8.49
N PHE A 353 -14.07 -11.65 9.02
CA PHE A 353 -13.54 -12.78 8.26
C PHE A 353 -14.15 -14.12 8.69
N THR A 354 -14.15 -15.10 7.79
CA THR A 354 -14.61 -16.46 8.07
C THR A 354 -14.04 -17.47 7.08
N ASP A 355 -13.84 -18.72 7.51
CA ASP A 355 -13.58 -19.88 6.66
C ASP A 355 -14.74 -20.88 6.67
N GLY A 356 -15.88 -20.50 7.26
CA GLY A 356 -17.04 -21.34 7.47
C GLY A 356 -17.01 -22.17 8.76
N ASN A 357 -15.86 -22.32 9.43
CA ASN A 357 -15.74 -23.00 10.73
C ASN A 357 -15.71 -21.99 11.88
N VAL A 358 -14.98 -20.93 11.68
CA VAL A 358 -14.90 -19.81 12.58
C VAL A 358 -15.38 -18.53 11.90
N ILE A 359 -15.91 -17.59 12.66
CA ILE A 359 -16.20 -16.24 12.19
C ILE A 359 -15.67 -15.24 13.20
N GLY A 360 -15.10 -14.16 12.71
CA GLY A 360 -14.51 -13.17 13.58
C GLY A 360 -14.30 -11.82 12.91
N ALA A 361 -13.64 -10.94 13.63
CA ALA A 361 -13.22 -9.65 13.11
C ALA A 361 -11.91 -9.19 13.76
N LEU A 362 -11.16 -8.38 13.02
CA LEU A 362 -9.91 -7.79 13.45
C LEU A 362 -9.93 -6.29 13.15
N LEU A 363 -9.44 -5.47 14.09
CA LEU A 363 -9.11 -4.07 13.82
C LEU A 363 -7.62 -3.89 13.57
N ASP A 364 -7.31 -2.92 12.71
CA ASP A 364 -5.94 -2.45 12.54
C ASP A 364 -5.33 -1.93 13.85
N ARG A 365 -4.00 -1.74 13.88
CA ARG A 365 -3.28 -1.29 15.08
C ARG A 365 -3.74 0.08 15.61
N ASN A 366 -4.36 0.93 14.78
CA ASN A 366 -4.88 2.24 15.15
C ASN A 366 -6.30 2.16 15.71
N GLY A 367 -7.11 1.20 15.26
CA GLY A 367 -8.48 0.97 15.68
C GLY A 367 -9.41 2.14 15.41
N LEU A 368 -9.27 2.80 14.24
CA LEU A 368 -10.05 3.99 13.88
C LEU A 368 -11.45 3.66 13.37
N ARG A 369 -11.66 2.44 12.85
CA ARG A 369 -12.96 2.03 12.33
C ARG A 369 -13.83 1.46 13.46
N PRO A 370 -15.14 1.80 13.47
CA PRO A 370 -16.05 1.26 14.48
C PRO A 370 -16.36 -0.22 14.20
N SER A 371 -16.46 -1.00 15.27
CA SER A 371 -16.91 -2.39 15.25
C SER A 371 -17.56 -2.71 16.58
N ARG A 372 -18.84 -3.08 16.57
CA ARG A 372 -19.66 -3.33 17.75
C ARG A 372 -20.23 -4.74 17.72
N TYR A 373 -20.32 -5.40 18.85
CA TYR A 373 -20.94 -6.72 18.92
C TYR A 373 -22.00 -6.80 20.02
N THR A 374 -22.95 -7.70 19.83
CA THR A 374 -24.00 -8.06 20.77
C THR A 374 -24.05 -9.58 20.89
N LEU A 375 -24.09 -10.09 22.13
CA LEU A 375 -24.32 -11.49 22.46
C LEU A 375 -25.71 -11.62 23.07
N THR A 376 -26.51 -12.59 22.61
CA THR A 376 -27.88 -12.82 23.11
C THR A 376 -28.01 -14.15 23.83
N LYS A 377 -29.03 -14.26 24.72
CA LYS A 377 -29.42 -15.50 25.40
C LYS A 377 -29.94 -16.56 24.45
N SER A 378 -30.55 -16.11 23.35
CA SER A 378 -30.98 -16.99 22.25
C SER A 378 -29.81 -17.57 21.42
N GLY A 379 -28.57 -17.24 21.79
CA GLY A 379 -27.36 -17.80 21.20
C GLY A 379 -26.88 -17.11 19.92
N PHE A 380 -27.39 -15.94 19.57
CA PHE A 380 -26.85 -15.15 18.47
C PHE A 380 -25.67 -14.27 18.89
N VAL A 381 -24.65 -14.23 18.04
CA VAL A 381 -23.60 -13.25 18.09
C VAL A 381 -23.72 -12.36 16.84
N ILE A 382 -23.94 -11.08 17.07
CA ILE A 382 -24.09 -10.07 16.01
C ILE A 382 -22.93 -9.10 16.11
N MET A 383 -22.19 -8.87 15.04
CA MET A 383 -21.17 -7.82 14.96
C MET A 383 -21.46 -6.94 13.75
N SER A 384 -21.28 -5.63 13.90
CA SER A 384 -21.48 -4.69 12.80
C SER A 384 -20.68 -3.40 13.01
N SER A 385 -20.56 -2.63 11.94
CA SER A 385 -19.96 -1.29 11.95
C SER A 385 -20.67 -0.33 12.91
N GLU A 386 -21.93 -0.59 13.25
CA GLU A 386 -22.72 0.20 14.22
C GLU A 386 -23.69 -0.69 15.00
N ILE A 387 -24.26 -0.17 16.07
CA ILE A 387 -25.32 -0.83 16.84
C ILE A 387 -26.70 -0.51 16.26
N GLY A 388 -27.70 -1.32 16.60
CA GLY A 388 -29.08 -1.11 16.16
C GLY A 388 -29.38 -1.64 14.76
N VAL A 389 -28.50 -2.47 14.20
CA VAL A 389 -28.68 -3.13 12.90
C VAL A 389 -29.70 -4.26 12.93
N LEU A 390 -30.13 -4.69 14.12
CA LEU A 390 -31.25 -5.62 14.36
C LEU A 390 -32.04 -5.13 15.57
N ASP A 391 -33.34 -5.34 15.51
CA ASP A 391 -34.23 -5.09 16.63
C ASP A 391 -34.16 -6.32 17.59
N ILE A 392 -33.39 -6.19 18.65
CA ILE A 392 -33.16 -7.24 19.66
C ILE A 392 -33.87 -6.84 20.95
N ASP A 393 -34.64 -7.77 21.52
CA ASP A 393 -35.26 -7.55 22.81
C ASP A 393 -34.15 -7.28 23.85
N PRO A 394 -34.20 -6.16 24.56
CA PRO A 394 -33.23 -5.87 25.64
C PRO A 394 -33.09 -6.98 26.67
N GLU A 395 -34.17 -7.73 26.94
CA GLU A 395 -34.15 -8.86 27.86
C GLU A 395 -33.35 -10.08 27.32
N ASP A 396 -33.20 -10.21 25.99
CA ASP A 396 -32.41 -11.26 25.35
C ASP A 396 -30.92 -10.93 25.32
N VAL A 397 -30.50 -9.68 25.51
CA VAL A 397 -29.10 -9.26 25.47
C VAL A 397 -28.35 -9.75 26.72
N ILE A 398 -27.24 -10.47 26.50
CA ILE A 398 -26.28 -10.83 27.55
C ILE A 398 -25.21 -9.74 27.67
N GLN A 399 -24.65 -9.30 26.51
CA GLN A 399 -23.51 -8.40 26.47
C GLN A 399 -23.51 -7.56 25.21
N HIS A 400 -23.16 -6.29 25.36
CA HIS A 400 -22.70 -5.42 24.29
C HIS A 400 -21.21 -5.16 24.44
N GLY A 401 -20.50 -5.09 23.34
CA GLY A 401 -19.08 -4.79 23.34
C GLY A 401 -18.61 -4.06 22.09
N ARG A 402 -17.35 -3.69 22.11
CA ARG A 402 -16.66 -3.12 20.94
C ARG A 402 -15.35 -3.85 20.73
N LEU A 403 -14.93 -3.95 19.48
CA LEU A 403 -13.60 -4.42 19.14
C LEU A 403 -12.59 -3.30 19.42
N GLU A 404 -11.44 -3.67 19.97
CA GLU A 404 -10.36 -2.75 20.34
C GLU A 404 -9.23 -2.76 19.30
N PRO A 405 -8.36 -1.71 19.26
CA PRO A 405 -7.23 -1.64 18.34
C PRO A 405 -6.33 -2.87 18.41
N GLY A 406 -6.04 -3.45 17.26
CA GLY A 406 -5.20 -4.64 17.13
C GLY A 406 -5.77 -5.92 17.73
N LYS A 407 -6.99 -5.89 18.26
CA LYS A 407 -7.63 -7.06 18.89
C LYS A 407 -8.44 -7.85 17.88
N MET A 408 -8.47 -9.16 18.09
CA MET A 408 -9.26 -10.12 17.33
C MET A 408 -10.43 -10.59 18.15
N PHE A 409 -11.61 -10.60 17.54
CA PHE A 409 -12.81 -11.24 18.07
C PHE A 409 -13.07 -12.50 17.24
N LEU A 410 -13.22 -13.65 17.88
CA LEU A 410 -13.41 -14.93 17.19
C LEU A 410 -14.52 -15.73 17.84
N VAL A 411 -15.39 -16.29 17.03
CA VAL A 411 -16.43 -17.25 17.43
C VAL A 411 -16.10 -18.59 16.77
N ASP A 412 -15.93 -19.63 17.58
CA ASP A 412 -15.84 -21.01 17.11
C ASP A 412 -17.19 -21.68 17.35
N MET A 413 -17.91 -21.93 16.26
CA MET A 413 -19.24 -22.54 16.30
C MET A 413 -19.20 -24.04 16.55
N ASN A 414 -18.04 -24.69 16.42
CA ASN A 414 -17.87 -26.11 16.73
C ASN A 414 -17.62 -26.27 18.26
N GLU A 415 -16.90 -25.32 18.87
CA GLU A 415 -16.70 -25.27 20.33
C GLU A 415 -17.89 -24.61 21.06
N GLY A 416 -18.76 -23.90 20.34
CA GLY A 416 -19.92 -23.22 20.88
C GLY A 416 -19.59 -22.05 21.80
N ARG A 417 -18.49 -21.33 21.52
CA ARG A 417 -18.05 -20.21 22.36
C ARG A 417 -17.34 -19.09 21.59
N ILE A 418 -17.29 -17.93 22.22
CA ILE A 418 -16.39 -16.84 21.82
C ILE A 418 -15.00 -17.17 22.39
N ILE A 419 -13.98 -17.05 21.55
CA ILE A 419 -12.58 -17.23 21.93
C ILE A 419 -11.96 -15.85 22.16
N GLU A 420 -11.43 -15.62 23.35
CA GLU A 420 -10.81 -14.35 23.72
C GLU A 420 -9.52 -14.08 22.93
N ASP A 421 -9.24 -12.82 22.63
CA ASP A 421 -8.08 -12.38 21.85
C ASP A 421 -6.76 -13.02 22.29
N GLU A 422 -6.51 -13.03 23.60
CA GLU A 422 -5.28 -13.61 24.16
C GLU A 422 -5.20 -15.13 23.95
N GLU A 423 -6.33 -15.83 24.02
CA GLU A 423 -6.40 -17.27 23.80
C GLU A 423 -6.11 -17.58 22.31
N VAL A 424 -6.78 -16.90 21.38
CA VAL A 424 -6.53 -17.05 19.93
C VAL A 424 -5.07 -16.81 19.62
N LYS A 425 -4.53 -15.70 20.08
CA LYS A 425 -3.15 -15.31 19.78
C LYS A 425 -2.14 -16.25 20.41
N ASN A 426 -2.35 -16.68 21.66
CA ASN A 426 -1.49 -17.66 22.33
C ASN A 426 -1.48 -19.00 21.60
N ALA A 427 -2.62 -19.48 21.13
CA ALA A 427 -2.72 -20.71 20.35
C ALA A 427 -1.91 -20.64 19.03
N VAL A 428 -1.84 -19.44 18.40
CA VAL A 428 -1.04 -19.20 17.18
C VAL A 428 0.44 -19.08 17.50
N VAL A 429 0.82 -18.21 18.44
CA VAL A 429 2.23 -17.86 18.66
C VAL A 429 3.06 -18.95 19.33
N THR A 430 2.42 -19.94 19.97
CA THR A 430 3.08 -21.08 20.60
C THR A 430 3.26 -22.28 19.66
N LYS A 431 2.69 -22.26 18.46
CA LYS A 431 2.78 -23.37 17.50
C LYS A 431 4.22 -23.70 17.09
N ARG A 432 5.10 -22.71 17.06
CA ARG A 432 6.47 -22.84 16.54
C ARG A 432 7.46 -22.09 17.43
N PRO A 433 8.74 -22.44 17.42
CA PRO A 433 9.75 -21.83 18.29
C PRO A 433 10.31 -20.53 17.70
N TYR A 434 9.47 -19.53 17.43
CA TYR A 434 9.83 -18.26 16.76
C TYR A 434 10.99 -17.54 17.46
N GLN A 435 10.99 -17.48 18.78
CA GLN A 435 12.06 -16.83 19.54
C GLN A 435 13.41 -17.51 19.28
N LYS A 436 13.45 -18.84 19.28
CA LYS A 436 14.68 -19.61 18.98
C LYS A 436 15.20 -19.33 17.58
N TRP A 437 14.29 -19.21 16.60
CA TRP A 437 14.63 -18.91 15.22
C TRP A 437 15.24 -17.50 15.08
N LEU A 438 14.64 -16.52 15.74
CA LEU A 438 15.13 -15.15 15.77
C LEU A 438 16.49 -15.05 16.47
N ASP A 439 16.62 -15.64 17.65
CA ASP A 439 17.86 -15.62 18.42
C ASP A 439 19.04 -16.24 17.68
N GLY A 440 18.77 -17.25 16.83
CA GLY A 440 19.80 -17.92 16.04
C GLY A 440 20.17 -17.26 14.73
N ASN A 441 19.32 -16.40 14.17
CA ASN A 441 19.49 -15.95 12.78
C ASN A 441 19.31 -14.45 12.55
N LEU A 442 18.56 -13.75 13.42
CA LEU A 442 18.32 -12.30 13.25
C LEU A 442 19.47 -11.50 13.88
N VAL A 443 20.28 -10.89 13.04
CA VAL A 443 21.44 -10.11 13.48
C VAL A 443 21.05 -8.65 13.73
N GLN A 444 21.33 -8.12 14.90
CA GLN A 444 21.16 -6.70 15.17
C GLN A 444 22.35 -5.91 14.60
N LEU A 445 22.10 -4.85 13.81
CA LEU A 445 23.17 -4.02 13.23
C LEU A 445 24.17 -3.52 14.30
N ALA A 446 23.67 -3.15 15.46
CA ALA A 446 24.51 -2.69 16.58
C ALA A 446 25.49 -3.75 17.09
N GLN A 447 25.23 -5.04 16.86
CA GLN A 447 26.08 -6.15 17.31
C GLN A 447 27.14 -6.56 16.28
N ILE A 448 27.07 -6.04 15.05
CA ILE A 448 28.07 -6.31 14.02
C ILE A 448 29.38 -5.59 14.39
N PRO A 449 30.51 -6.30 14.41
CA PRO A 449 31.81 -5.69 14.73
C PRO A 449 32.19 -4.60 13.73
N TYR A 450 32.74 -3.50 14.22
CA TYR A 450 33.29 -2.44 13.39
C TYR A 450 34.76 -2.72 13.09
N THR A 451 35.11 -2.81 11.83
CA THR A 451 36.46 -3.16 11.39
C THR A 451 37.36 -1.97 11.11
N ASN A 452 36.85 -0.74 11.20
CA ASN A 452 37.54 0.52 10.94
C ASN A 452 38.35 0.50 9.63
N ASN A 453 37.76 -0.02 8.57
CA ASN A 453 38.40 0.05 7.27
C ASN A 453 38.41 1.49 6.76
N PRO A 454 39.51 1.96 6.20
CA PRO A 454 39.57 3.33 5.71
C PRO A 454 38.54 3.54 4.59
N ILE A 455 37.67 4.53 4.75
CA ILE A 455 36.78 5.00 3.68
C ILE A 455 37.69 5.48 2.54
N PRO A 456 37.41 5.14 1.28
CA PRO A 456 38.17 5.62 0.14
C PRO A 456 38.35 7.14 0.21
N THR A 457 39.58 7.61 0.11
CA THR A 457 39.88 9.05 0.17
C THR A 457 39.23 9.73 -1.04
N GLU A 458 38.40 10.72 -0.79
CA GLU A 458 37.82 11.53 -1.86
C GLU A 458 38.93 12.32 -2.57
N THR A 459 38.91 12.32 -3.88
CA THR A 459 39.95 12.96 -4.72
C THR A 459 39.73 14.44 -4.94
N ILE A 460 38.51 14.93 -4.64
CA ILE A 460 38.15 16.35 -4.75
C ILE A 460 37.80 16.93 -3.39
N ASP A 461 38.08 18.23 -3.22
CA ASP A 461 37.86 18.91 -1.94
C ASP A 461 36.39 18.94 -1.53
N PHE A 462 36.20 19.16 -0.22
CA PHE A 462 34.87 19.16 0.40
C PHE A 462 33.90 20.19 -0.17
N HIS A 463 34.37 21.44 -0.37
CA HIS A 463 33.52 22.52 -0.89
C HIS A 463 33.13 22.30 -2.35
N THR A 464 34.01 21.73 -3.15
CA THR A 464 33.67 21.33 -4.55
C THR A 464 32.62 20.23 -4.57
N ARG A 465 32.68 19.24 -3.64
CA ARG A 465 31.63 18.23 -3.50
C ARG A 465 30.30 18.84 -3.07
N GLN A 466 30.27 19.77 -2.11
CA GLN A 466 29.05 20.49 -1.73
C GLN A 466 28.40 21.18 -2.94
N ARG A 467 29.18 21.91 -3.75
CA ARG A 467 28.65 22.57 -4.97
C ARG A 467 28.14 21.56 -5.99
N LEU A 468 28.85 20.45 -6.20
CA LEU A 468 28.46 19.41 -7.14
C LEU A 468 27.08 18.79 -6.81
N PHE A 469 26.84 18.54 -5.53
CA PHE A 469 25.57 18.03 -5.04
C PHE A 469 24.53 19.12 -4.75
N GLY A 470 24.83 20.38 -5.13
CA GLY A 470 23.90 21.50 -5.07
C GLY A 470 23.52 21.91 -3.65
N TYR A 471 24.45 21.77 -2.67
CA TYR A 471 24.26 22.36 -1.35
C TYR A 471 24.36 23.87 -1.39
N THR A 472 23.50 24.53 -0.63
CA THR A 472 23.44 26.00 -0.51
C THR A 472 23.67 26.44 0.92
N ILE A 473 23.98 27.72 1.10
CA ILE A 473 24.08 28.33 2.45
C ILE A 473 22.73 28.18 3.20
N GLU A 474 21.61 28.23 2.46
CA GLU A 474 20.29 28.06 3.05
C GLU A 474 20.06 26.61 3.55
N ASP A 475 20.49 25.59 2.81
CA ASP A 475 20.45 24.19 3.26
C ASP A 475 21.20 24.02 4.58
N LEU A 476 22.40 24.60 4.70
CA LEU A 476 23.19 24.49 5.92
C LEU A 476 22.48 25.21 7.08
N LYS A 477 22.11 26.48 6.89
CA LYS A 477 21.59 27.33 7.97
C LYS A 477 20.17 27.03 8.38
N THR A 478 19.33 26.62 7.43
CA THR A 478 17.88 26.48 7.65
C THR A 478 17.46 25.03 7.88
N ILE A 479 18.19 24.06 7.33
CA ILE A 479 17.86 22.64 7.41
C ILE A 479 18.83 21.91 8.33
N ILE A 480 20.11 21.81 7.94
CA ILE A 480 21.08 20.90 8.56
C ILE A 480 21.45 21.37 9.98
N ASN A 481 21.83 22.66 10.14
CA ASN A 481 22.28 23.17 11.42
C ASN A 481 21.21 23.10 12.53
N PRO A 482 19.93 23.51 12.29
CA PRO A 482 18.87 23.32 13.29
C PRO A 482 18.61 21.86 13.66
N MET A 483 18.63 20.96 12.67
CA MET A 483 18.45 19.52 12.93
C MET A 483 19.59 18.96 13.75
N GLY A 484 20.85 19.27 13.39
CA GLY A 484 22.04 18.84 14.14
C GLY A 484 22.10 19.40 15.56
N ALA A 485 21.74 20.67 15.75
CA ALA A 485 21.78 21.31 17.06
C ALA A 485 20.66 20.79 18.00
N LYS A 486 19.42 20.60 17.48
CA LYS A 486 18.20 20.41 18.30
C LYS A 486 17.53 19.05 18.14
N GLY A 487 17.88 18.25 17.16
CA GLY A 487 17.21 16.98 16.86
C GLY A 487 15.75 17.15 16.40
N ALA A 488 15.46 18.29 15.76
CA ALA A 488 14.14 18.62 15.21
C ALA A 488 14.29 19.50 13.97
N GLU A 489 13.36 19.36 13.04
CA GLU A 489 13.27 20.26 11.89
C GLU A 489 13.05 21.72 12.33
N ALA A 490 13.57 22.65 11.55
CA ALA A 490 13.26 24.07 11.73
C ALA A 490 11.78 24.32 11.40
N ILE A 491 11.11 25.13 12.21
CA ILE A 491 9.75 25.57 11.95
C ILE A 491 9.78 26.73 10.97
N SER A 492 8.94 26.67 9.94
CA SER A 492 8.77 27.71 8.93
C SER A 492 7.28 28.03 8.71
N SER A 493 7.01 29.08 7.94
CA SER A 493 5.64 29.41 7.50
C SER A 493 5.09 28.32 6.57
N MET A 494 3.78 28.15 6.59
CA MET A 494 3.09 27.27 5.62
C MET A 494 3.02 27.96 4.26
N GLY A 495 3.00 27.14 3.23
CA GLY A 495 2.93 27.57 1.85
C GLY A 495 4.29 27.78 1.21
N ASN A 496 4.30 27.74 -0.10
CA ASN A 496 5.47 27.91 -0.95
C ASN A 496 5.06 28.69 -2.21
N ASP A 497 5.76 29.78 -2.47
CA ASP A 497 5.52 30.67 -3.60
C ASP A 497 6.65 30.63 -4.65
N THR A 498 7.57 29.66 -4.52
CA THR A 498 8.59 29.37 -5.54
C THR A 498 7.99 28.55 -6.70
N PRO A 499 8.57 28.63 -7.92
CA PRO A 499 8.08 27.84 -9.04
C PRO A 499 8.25 26.34 -8.78
N LEU A 500 7.38 25.54 -9.40
CA LEU A 500 7.60 24.09 -9.47
C LEU A 500 8.92 23.80 -10.17
N ALA A 501 9.54 22.65 -9.87
CA ALA A 501 10.84 22.28 -10.42
C ALA A 501 10.91 22.41 -11.95
N VAL A 502 9.87 21.98 -12.66
CA VAL A 502 9.79 22.07 -14.14
C VAL A 502 9.75 23.51 -14.66
N LEU A 503 9.33 24.48 -13.85
CA LEU A 503 9.24 25.90 -14.21
C LEU A 503 10.44 26.72 -13.69
N SER A 504 11.28 26.14 -12.84
CA SER A 504 12.44 26.81 -12.26
C SER A 504 13.58 26.95 -13.28
N GLU A 505 14.28 28.08 -13.24
CA GLU A 505 15.52 28.32 -14.02
C GLU A 505 16.76 27.78 -13.30
N GLN A 506 16.66 27.45 -12.02
CA GLN A 506 17.75 26.86 -11.23
C GLN A 506 17.85 25.35 -11.48
N PRO A 507 19.06 24.76 -11.45
CA PRO A 507 19.20 23.33 -11.59
C PRO A 507 18.59 22.60 -10.39
N GLN A 508 17.59 21.77 -10.67
CA GLN A 508 16.81 21.09 -9.66
C GLN A 508 17.37 19.70 -9.36
N LEU A 509 17.22 19.24 -8.11
CA LEU A 509 17.38 17.83 -7.77
C LEU A 509 16.13 17.06 -8.23
N LEU A 510 16.31 15.80 -8.62
CA LEU A 510 15.20 14.98 -9.12
C LEU A 510 14.05 14.83 -8.10
N TYR A 511 14.36 14.89 -6.80
CA TYR A 511 13.36 14.83 -5.72
C TYR A 511 12.30 15.93 -5.82
N ASN A 512 12.65 17.10 -6.37
CA ASN A 512 11.76 18.26 -6.43
C ASN A 512 10.61 18.10 -7.45
N TYR A 513 10.72 17.12 -8.35
CA TYR A 513 9.67 16.75 -9.31
C TYR A 513 8.61 15.83 -8.71
N PHE A 514 8.74 15.44 -7.45
CA PHE A 514 7.82 14.56 -6.75
C PHE A 514 7.10 15.30 -5.64
N LYS A 515 5.81 15.05 -5.52
CA LYS A 515 4.98 15.50 -4.40
C LYS A 515 4.34 14.29 -3.74
N GLN A 516 4.07 14.39 -2.44
CA GLN A 516 3.37 13.32 -1.76
C GLN A 516 1.93 13.23 -2.22
N LEU A 517 1.45 12.02 -2.44
CA LEU A 517 0.06 11.76 -2.71
C LEU A 517 -0.69 11.80 -1.38
N PHE A 518 -1.61 12.75 -1.24
CA PHE A 518 -2.36 12.90 0.00
C PHE A 518 -3.29 11.72 0.26
N ALA A 519 -3.47 11.43 1.54
CA ALA A 519 -4.50 10.53 2.02
C ALA A 519 -5.90 11.06 1.68
N GLN A 520 -6.81 10.12 1.49
CA GLN A 520 -8.23 10.42 1.33
C GLN A 520 -8.84 10.94 2.65
N VAL A 521 -10.02 11.55 2.58
CA VAL A 521 -10.78 12.02 3.76
C VAL A 521 -11.03 10.91 4.78
N THR A 522 -11.11 9.66 4.32
CA THR A 522 -11.29 8.45 5.13
C THR A 522 -10.06 8.04 5.92
N ASN A 523 -8.88 8.65 5.70
CA ASN A 523 -7.63 8.34 6.36
C ASN A 523 -7.27 9.46 7.35
N PRO A 524 -7.84 9.49 8.54
CA PRO A 524 -7.58 10.53 9.50
C PRO A 524 -6.10 10.51 9.93
N PRO A 525 -5.47 11.67 10.14
CA PRO A 525 -4.13 11.75 10.67
C PRO A 525 -4.10 11.22 12.09
N LEU A 526 -2.97 10.61 12.46
CA LEU A 526 -2.74 10.16 13.83
C LEU A 526 -2.36 11.36 14.72
N ASP A 527 -2.84 11.35 15.96
CA ASP A 527 -2.40 12.32 16.96
C ASP A 527 -0.96 12.04 17.41
N GLY A 528 -0.28 13.07 17.96
CA GLY A 528 1.14 13.00 18.31
C GLY A 528 1.48 11.98 19.41
N ILE A 529 0.51 11.61 20.27
CA ILE A 529 0.72 10.59 21.31
C ILE A 529 0.61 9.21 20.71
N ARG A 530 -0.43 8.98 19.93
CA ARG A 530 -0.64 7.71 19.22
C ARG A 530 0.50 7.43 18.23
N GLU A 531 0.99 8.46 17.54
CA GLU A 531 2.16 8.41 16.67
C GLU A 531 3.38 7.76 17.34
N GLU A 532 3.69 8.13 18.58
CA GLU A 532 4.84 7.60 19.30
C GLU A 532 4.69 6.11 19.68
N ILE A 533 3.46 5.66 19.92
CA ILE A 533 3.16 4.31 20.40
C ILE A 533 3.12 3.31 19.25
N ILE A 534 2.41 3.65 18.16
CA ILE A 534 2.06 2.69 17.11
C ILE A 534 2.95 2.74 15.88
N THR A 535 3.65 3.86 15.63
CA THR A 535 4.49 4.00 14.44
C THR A 535 5.86 3.38 14.65
N ASP A 536 6.30 2.57 13.70
CA ASP A 536 7.63 1.96 13.67
C ASP A 536 8.39 2.29 12.38
N ILE A 537 9.71 2.55 12.53
CA ILE A 537 10.63 2.81 11.41
C ILE A 537 11.71 1.76 11.26
N SER A 538 11.71 0.73 12.10
CA SER A 538 12.70 -0.35 11.98
C SER A 538 12.48 -1.17 10.71
N LEU A 539 13.57 -1.68 10.15
CA LEU A 539 13.55 -2.52 8.96
C LEU A 539 14.46 -3.74 9.14
N ALA A 540 14.10 -4.82 8.47
CA ALA A 540 14.97 -5.99 8.31
C ALA A 540 15.54 -6.00 6.88
N VAL A 541 16.86 -6.21 6.73
CA VAL A 541 17.58 -6.18 5.45
C VAL A 541 18.19 -7.55 5.17
N GLY A 542 18.00 -8.02 3.95
CA GLY A 542 18.45 -9.34 3.47
C GLY A 542 17.55 -9.84 2.36
N GLY A 543 17.80 -11.04 1.85
CA GLY A 543 16.94 -11.71 0.86
C GLY A 543 15.70 -12.35 1.49
N ASP A 544 14.61 -12.44 0.73
CA ASP A 544 13.40 -13.19 1.12
C ASP A 544 13.57 -14.68 0.74
N PHE A 545 12.73 -15.51 1.33
CA PHE A 545 12.68 -16.96 1.08
C PHE A 545 11.27 -17.37 0.64
N ASN A 546 11.11 -18.64 0.29
CA ASN A 546 9.85 -19.20 -0.15
C ASN A 546 8.77 -19.13 0.95
N ILE A 547 7.65 -18.46 0.67
CA ILE A 547 6.57 -18.22 1.64
C ILE A 547 5.86 -19.51 2.09
N PHE A 548 5.99 -20.60 1.30
CA PHE A 548 5.45 -21.90 1.66
C PHE A 548 6.27 -22.61 2.74
N ASP A 549 7.54 -22.26 2.87
CA ASP A 549 8.38 -22.78 3.96
C ASP A 549 8.06 -22.00 5.25
N ILE A 550 7.88 -22.70 6.36
CA ILE A 550 7.69 -22.08 7.67
C ILE A 550 8.82 -22.56 8.56
N ASP A 551 9.99 -21.98 8.37
CA ASP A 551 11.22 -22.37 9.04
C ASP A 551 12.08 -21.17 9.46
N GLU A 552 13.22 -21.43 10.09
CA GLU A 552 14.12 -20.41 10.63
C GLU A 552 14.82 -19.54 9.57
N LYS A 553 14.85 -19.96 8.29
CA LYS A 553 15.56 -19.23 7.22
C LYS A 553 15.03 -17.82 7.03
N HIS A 554 13.71 -17.59 7.23
CA HIS A 554 13.10 -16.28 7.09
C HIS A 554 13.69 -15.24 8.03
N SER A 555 14.19 -15.64 9.21
CA SER A 555 14.84 -14.75 10.17
C SER A 555 16.30 -14.40 9.85
N LYS A 556 16.90 -14.92 8.77
CA LYS A 556 18.24 -14.55 8.29
C LYS A 556 18.24 -13.14 7.69
N LYS A 557 18.14 -12.14 8.55
CA LYS A 557 18.09 -10.72 8.22
C LYS A 557 18.97 -9.91 9.17
N ILE A 558 19.33 -8.70 8.74
CA ILE A 558 19.94 -7.69 9.60
C ILE A 558 18.85 -6.71 10.04
N LYS A 559 18.60 -6.61 11.34
CA LYS A 559 17.64 -5.66 11.92
C LYS A 559 18.30 -4.30 12.08
N ILE A 560 17.68 -3.28 11.50
CA ILE A 560 18.11 -1.88 11.56
C ILE A 560 17.02 -1.10 12.30
N GLN A 561 17.35 -0.55 13.46
CA GLN A 561 16.39 0.19 14.30
C GLN A 561 16.08 1.59 13.76
N ASN A 562 17.11 2.28 13.25
CA ASN A 562 16.94 3.54 12.54
C ASN A 562 17.51 3.41 11.13
N PRO A 563 16.69 3.54 10.08
CA PRO A 563 17.13 3.32 8.71
C PRO A 563 17.96 4.49 8.14
N VAL A 564 18.11 5.60 8.86
CA VAL A 564 19.09 6.64 8.57
C VAL A 564 20.36 6.29 9.35
N ILE A 565 21.33 5.68 8.68
CA ILE A 565 22.48 5.03 9.29
C ILE A 565 23.73 5.91 9.26
N SER A 566 24.59 5.74 10.27
CA SER A 566 25.90 6.39 10.35
C SER A 566 26.90 5.82 9.33
N ASN A 567 28.04 6.50 9.17
CA ASN A 567 29.14 5.97 8.34
C ASN A 567 29.70 4.66 8.94
N GLU A 568 29.75 4.56 10.26
CA GLU A 568 30.17 3.35 10.96
C GLU A 568 29.23 2.18 10.69
N ASP A 569 27.92 2.41 10.80
CA ASP A 569 26.92 1.38 10.54
C ASP A 569 26.95 0.88 9.08
N LEU A 570 27.16 1.80 8.14
CA LEU A 570 27.33 1.41 6.74
C LEU A 570 28.61 0.58 6.54
N ASP A 571 29.71 0.94 7.20
CA ASP A 571 30.97 0.21 7.11
C ASP A 571 30.86 -1.20 7.70
N LYS A 572 30.15 -1.36 8.81
CA LYS A 572 29.80 -2.68 9.39
C LYS A 572 29.10 -3.56 8.37
N ILE A 573 28.13 -3.00 7.63
CA ILE A 573 27.38 -3.75 6.62
C ILE A 573 28.24 -4.03 5.38
N ARG A 574 29.05 -3.05 4.95
CA ARG A 574 29.93 -3.18 3.78
C ARG A 574 30.96 -4.28 3.95
N ASN A 575 31.54 -4.40 5.13
CA ASN A 575 32.60 -5.33 5.46
C ASN A 575 32.12 -6.52 6.29
N ILE A 576 30.83 -6.84 6.23
CA ILE A 576 30.25 -7.91 7.01
C ILE A 576 30.92 -9.24 6.70
N ASP A 577 31.45 -9.91 7.73
CA ASP A 577 31.98 -11.26 7.67
C ASP A 577 31.01 -12.20 8.38
N HIS A 578 30.04 -12.71 7.63
CA HIS A 578 29.00 -13.61 8.14
C HIS A 578 28.55 -14.58 7.05
N ALA A 579 28.35 -15.83 7.40
CA ALA A 579 28.00 -16.88 6.44
C ALA A 579 26.71 -16.61 5.64
N ASP A 580 25.73 -15.96 6.25
CA ASP A 580 24.40 -15.69 5.65
C ASP A 580 24.31 -14.33 4.94
N PHE A 581 25.33 -13.46 5.07
CA PHE A 581 25.27 -12.11 4.49
C PHE A 581 26.48 -11.82 3.61
N LYS A 582 26.20 -11.37 2.41
CA LYS A 582 27.22 -10.93 1.45
C LYS A 582 26.81 -9.59 0.85
N SER A 583 27.62 -8.57 1.06
CA SER A 583 27.39 -7.23 0.56
C SER A 583 28.19 -6.94 -0.71
N VAL A 584 27.67 -6.04 -1.54
CA VAL A 584 28.38 -5.49 -2.71
C VAL A 584 28.07 -4.00 -2.83
N THR A 585 29.09 -3.19 -3.15
CA THR A 585 28.91 -1.77 -3.47
C THR A 585 28.91 -1.57 -4.97
N ILE A 586 27.85 -0.95 -5.48
CA ILE A 586 27.65 -0.60 -6.89
C ILE A 586 27.81 0.92 -7.03
N SER A 587 28.79 1.34 -7.82
CA SER A 587 29.02 2.76 -8.12
C SER A 587 27.93 3.29 -9.04
N THR A 588 27.30 4.41 -8.66
CA THR A 588 26.26 5.12 -9.43
C THR A 588 26.82 6.37 -10.10
N LEU A 589 27.97 6.25 -10.74
CA LEU A 589 28.64 7.32 -11.46
C LEU A 589 28.60 7.12 -12.98
N TYR A 590 28.62 8.23 -13.73
CA TYR A 590 28.76 8.19 -15.18
C TYR A 590 29.75 9.22 -15.69
N LYS A 591 30.32 8.98 -16.88
CA LYS A 591 31.23 9.92 -17.53
C LYS A 591 30.45 11.11 -18.10
N ILE A 592 30.63 12.30 -17.52
CA ILE A 592 29.87 13.52 -17.85
C ILE A 592 30.05 13.92 -19.34
N GLU A 593 31.22 13.67 -19.90
CA GLU A 593 31.51 13.94 -21.34
C GLU A 593 30.62 13.14 -22.29
N LYS A 594 30.03 12.02 -21.82
CA LYS A 594 29.18 11.16 -22.66
C LYS A 594 27.69 11.61 -22.63
N GLY A 595 27.36 12.63 -21.84
CA GLY A 595 26.02 13.19 -21.75
C GLY A 595 24.95 12.14 -21.42
N VAL A 596 23.74 12.34 -21.93
CA VAL A 596 22.57 11.48 -21.70
C VAL A 596 22.84 10.00 -22.05
N ASN A 597 23.56 9.72 -23.13
CA ASN A 597 23.92 8.35 -23.48
C ASN A 597 24.86 7.70 -22.47
N GLY A 598 25.73 8.49 -21.84
CA GLY A 598 26.59 8.03 -20.75
C GLY A 598 25.79 7.70 -19.50
N LEU A 599 24.85 8.56 -19.14
CA LEU A 599 23.92 8.38 -18.03
C LEU A 599 23.09 7.10 -18.19
N GLU A 600 22.44 6.92 -19.35
CA GLU A 600 21.60 5.77 -19.63
C GLU A 600 22.39 4.45 -19.60
N ARG A 601 23.56 4.41 -20.28
CA ARG A 601 24.44 3.22 -20.27
C ARG A 601 24.95 2.88 -18.87
N SER A 602 25.20 3.88 -18.04
CA SER A 602 25.66 3.63 -16.67
C SER A 602 24.54 3.10 -15.78
N LEU A 603 23.30 3.56 -15.97
CA LEU A 603 22.12 2.97 -15.33
C LEU A 603 21.97 1.48 -15.69
N GLU A 604 22.07 1.13 -16.98
CA GLU A 604 22.03 -0.27 -17.41
C GLU A 604 23.17 -1.10 -16.82
N LYS A 605 24.38 -0.54 -16.71
CA LYS A 605 25.51 -1.21 -16.06
C LYS A 605 25.25 -1.45 -14.56
N CYS A 606 24.63 -0.51 -13.87
CA CYS A 606 24.25 -0.71 -12.47
C CYS A 606 23.30 -1.90 -12.31
N ILE A 607 22.31 -2.04 -13.22
CA ILE A 607 21.39 -3.18 -13.22
C ILE A 607 22.15 -4.49 -13.45
N GLN A 608 22.99 -4.54 -14.49
CA GLN A 608 23.77 -5.74 -14.84
C GLN A 608 24.70 -6.14 -13.69
N ALA A 609 25.39 -5.18 -13.08
CA ALA A 609 26.28 -5.44 -11.96
C ALA A 609 25.52 -5.94 -10.72
N THR A 610 24.35 -5.35 -10.44
CA THR A 610 23.49 -5.80 -9.34
C THR A 610 22.96 -7.21 -9.61
N PHE A 611 22.44 -7.47 -10.80
CA PHE A 611 21.94 -8.79 -11.19
C PHE A 611 23.02 -9.87 -11.05
N LYS A 612 24.22 -9.59 -11.57
CA LYS A 612 25.37 -10.49 -11.46
C LYS A 612 25.72 -10.78 -10.00
N ALA A 613 25.90 -9.72 -9.19
CA ALA A 613 26.26 -9.88 -7.78
C ALA A 613 25.21 -10.71 -6.99
N VAL A 614 23.91 -10.46 -7.24
CA VAL A 614 22.83 -11.21 -6.62
C VAL A 614 22.83 -12.68 -7.08
N SER A 615 23.10 -12.94 -8.37
CA SER A 615 23.26 -14.30 -8.89
C SER A 615 24.46 -15.05 -8.27
N GLU A 616 25.46 -14.30 -7.82
CA GLU A 616 26.66 -14.82 -7.10
C GLU A 616 26.43 -14.91 -5.56
N GLY A 617 25.17 -14.75 -5.11
CA GLY A 617 24.76 -14.91 -3.73
C GLY A 617 24.83 -13.65 -2.86
N CYS A 618 25.06 -12.46 -3.44
CA CYS A 618 24.96 -11.21 -2.67
C CYS A 618 23.50 -10.92 -2.32
N ASN A 619 23.22 -10.67 -1.06
CA ASN A 619 21.89 -10.36 -0.55
C ASN A 619 21.77 -8.94 0.07
N ILE A 620 22.86 -8.15 -0.02
CA ILE A 620 22.91 -6.73 0.35
C ILE A 620 23.60 -5.95 -0.77
N VAL A 621 22.91 -4.98 -1.33
CA VAL A 621 23.43 -4.12 -2.40
C VAL A 621 23.49 -2.68 -1.92
N ILE A 622 24.68 -2.10 -1.90
CA ILE A 622 24.94 -0.71 -1.54
C ILE A 622 25.09 0.09 -2.83
N LEU A 623 24.19 1.05 -3.07
CA LEU A 623 24.30 1.99 -4.17
C LEU A 623 25.05 3.23 -3.68
N SER A 624 26.18 3.57 -4.30
CA SER A 624 27.08 4.62 -3.83
C SER A 624 27.41 5.63 -4.93
N ASP A 625 27.27 6.92 -4.62
CA ASP A 625 27.71 8.03 -5.46
C ASP A 625 29.07 8.61 -5.03
N ARG A 626 29.83 7.93 -4.15
CA ARG A 626 31.19 8.32 -3.82
C ARG A 626 32.14 8.21 -5.00
N GLY A 627 33.20 9.01 -4.97
CA GLY A 627 34.25 9.01 -5.97
C GLY A 627 33.93 9.89 -7.19
N VAL A 628 33.09 10.90 -7.02
CA VAL A 628 32.83 11.93 -8.04
C VAL A 628 34.13 12.68 -8.36
N THR A 629 34.29 13.07 -9.65
CA THR A 629 35.46 13.79 -10.13
C THR A 629 35.06 14.78 -11.23
N GLU A 630 35.99 15.57 -11.74
CA GLU A 630 35.77 16.42 -12.93
C GLU A 630 35.26 15.63 -14.15
N LYS A 631 35.56 14.32 -14.25
CA LYS A 631 35.13 13.44 -15.35
C LYS A 631 33.93 12.55 -15.02
N LEU A 632 33.65 12.35 -13.73
CA LEU A 632 32.61 11.44 -13.23
C LEU A 632 31.56 12.23 -12.42
N ALA A 633 30.34 12.24 -12.94
CA ALA A 633 29.20 12.84 -12.27
C ALA A 633 28.28 11.79 -11.65
N PRO A 634 27.54 12.13 -10.58
CA PRO A 634 26.61 11.20 -9.96
C PRO A 634 25.35 11.01 -10.82
N ILE A 635 24.88 9.79 -10.95
CA ILE A 635 23.52 9.49 -11.37
C ILE A 635 22.60 9.92 -10.21
N PRO A 636 21.49 10.64 -10.46
CA PRO A 636 20.55 10.96 -9.40
C PRO A 636 20.15 9.70 -8.63
N MET A 637 20.38 9.70 -7.33
CA MET A 637 20.25 8.47 -6.53
C MET A 637 18.81 7.91 -6.54
N LEU A 638 17.82 8.80 -6.56
CA LEU A 638 16.41 8.41 -6.69
C LEU A 638 16.14 7.67 -8.02
N LEU A 639 16.75 8.13 -9.12
CA LEU A 639 16.65 7.49 -10.45
C LEU A 639 17.28 6.10 -10.44
N ALA A 640 18.50 5.98 -9.90
CA ALA A 640 19.21 4.71 -9.80
C ALA A 640 18.44 3.70 -8.92
N CYS A 641 18.00 4.13 -7.73
CA CYS A 641 17.25 3.30 -6.79
C CYS A 641 15.96 2.76 -7.42
N SER A 642 15.14 3.65 -7.98
CA SER A 642 13.87 3.27 -8.61
C SER A 642 14.07 2.34 -9.80
N TYR A 643 14.99 2.66 -10.69
CA TYR A 643 15.19 1.86 -11.90
C TYR A 643 15.73 0.46 -11.60
N ILE A 644 16.66 0.32 -10.67
CA ILE A 644 17.16 -0.98 -10.18
C ILE A 644 16.02 -1.76 -9.51
N HIS A 645 15.26 -1.11 -8.61
CA HIS A 645 14.13 -1.75 -7.92
C HIS A 645 13.12 -2.34 -8.91
N HIS A 646 12.65 -1.53 -9.86
CA HIS A 646 11.59 -1.96 -10.79
C HIS A 646 12.07 -2.94 -11.86
N THR A 647 13.29 -2.74 -12.40
CA THR A 647 13.83 -3.65 -13.42
C THR A 647 14.11 -5.03 -12.83
N LEU A 648 14.70 -5.10 -11.63
CA LEU A 648 14.98 -6.39 -10.99
C LEU A 648 13.72 -7.05 -10.43
N ASN A 649 12.67 -6.26 -10.15
CA ASN A 649 11.34 -6.81 -9.84
C ASN A 649 10.74 -7.53 -11.05
N LYS A 650 10.79 -6.90 -12.24
CA LYS A 650 10.35 -7.54 -13.49
C LYS A 650 11.15 -8.80 -13.85
N LEU A 651 12.41 -8.87 -13.42
CA LEU A 651 13.28 -10.03 -13.63
C LEU A 651 13.17 -11.08 -12.51
N GLY A 652 12.27 -10.91 -11.54
CA GLY A 652 12.02 -11.88 -10.47
C GLY A 652 13.13 -12.03 -9.43
N VAL A 653 14.08 -11.10 -9.37
CA VAL A 653 15.23 -11.22 -8.45
C VAL A 653 15.23 -10.19 -7.32
N ARG A 654 14.28 -9.23 -7.33
CA ARG A 654 14.27 -8.10 -6.39
C ARG A 654 14.13 -8.53 -4.93
N SER A 655 13.40 -9.58 -4.64
CA SER A 655 13.20 -10.13 -3.30
C SER A 655 14.45 -10.78 -2.70
N LYS A 656 15.44 -11.12 -3.53
CA LYS A 656 16.67 -11.80 -3.08
C LYS A 656 17.67 -10.91 -2.36
N PHE A 657 17.45 -9.57 -2.31
CA PHE A 657 18.42 -8.64 -1.72
C PHE A 657 17.76 -7.38 -1.13
N GLY A 658 18.45 -6.77 -0.17
CA GLY A 658 18.16 -5.44 0.36
C GLY A 658 18.95 -4.35 -0.38
N ILE A 659 18.36 -3.16 -0.58
CA ILE A 659 19.05 -1.97 -1.13
C ILE A 659 19.41 -1.03 0.00
N ILE A 660 20.68 -0.66 0.11
CA ILE A 660 21.19 0.38 0.98
C ILE A 660 21.72 1.52 0.12
N ILE A 661 21.47 2.75 0.53
CA ILE A 661 21.90 3.95 -0.19
C ILE A 661 23.05 4.61 0.57
N GLU A 662 24.15 4.89 -0.12
CA GLU A 662 25.23 5.77 0.30
C GLU A 662 25.26 6.96 -0.65
N SER A 663 24.74 8.13 -0.21
CA SER A 663 24.57 9.25 -1.14
C SER A 663 24.80 10.60 -0.49
N ALA A 664 25.36 11.51 -1.28
CA ALA A 664 25.51 12.90 -0.93
C ALA A 664 24.24 13.75 -1.17
N GLU A 665 23.25 13.22 -1.88
CA GLU A 665 22.06 14.03 -2.27
C GLU A 665 21.05 14.24 -1.14
N PRO A 666 20.62 13.21 -0.34
CA PRO A 666 19.52 13.36 0.61
C PRO A 666 19.92 14.25 1.79
N ARG A 667 19.10 15.26 2.12
CA ARG A 667 19.35 16.25 3.17
C ARG A 667 18.13 16.64 3.98
N GLU A 668 16.92 16.37 3.51
CA GLU A 668 15.65 16.69 4.18
C GLU A 668 14.69 15.52 4.14
N PRO A 669 13.68 15.43 5.04
CA PRO A 669 12.80 14.25 5.16
C PRO A 669 12.16 13.80 3.85
N HIS A 670 11.78 14.73 2.98
CA HIS A 670 11.18 14.42 1.67
C HIS A 670 12.10 13.54 0.79
N HIS A 671 13.40 13.82 0.78
CA HIS A 671 14.38 13.03 0.02
C HIS A 671 14.47 11.59 0.53
N PHE A 672 14.50 11.41 1.84
CA PHE A 672 14.53 10.09 2.48
C PHE A 672 13.22 9.32 2.25
N ALA A 673 12.08 10.00 2.40
CA ALA A 673 10.78 9.40 2.13
C ALA A 673 10.68 8.87 0.70
N LEU A 674 11.17 9.62 -0.30
CA LEU A 674 11.24 9.18 -1.68
C LEU A 674 12.13 7.95 -1.84
N LEU A 675 13.35 7.95 -1.31
CA LEU A 675 14.25 6.79 -1.43
C LEU A 675 13.65 5.53 -0.81
N PHE A 676 13.00 5.64 0.38
CA PHE A 676 12.27 4.52 0.96
C PHE A 676 11.07 4.11 0.12
N GLY A 677 10.30 5.09 -0.36
CA GLY A 677 9.13 4.87 -1.22
C GLY A 677 9.47 4.16 -2.54
N TYR A 678 10.72 4.23 -2.99
CA TYR A 678 11.22 3.52 -4.18
C TYR A 678 12.17 2.36 -3.85
N GLY A 679 12.15 1.85 -2.62
CA GLY A 679 12.67 0.52 -2.29
C GLY A 679 13.96 0.47 -1.49
N ALA A 680 14.54 1.60 -1.06
CA ALA A 680 15.68 1.61 -0.15
C ALA A 680 15.30 0.99 1.20
N SER A 681 16.25 0.31 1.85
CA SER A 681 16.08 -0.28 3.17
C SER A 681 16.85 0.50 4.26
N ALA A 682 17.92 1.17 3.89
CA ALA A 682 18.65 2.08 4.77
C ALA A 682 19.33 3.15 3.90
N ILE A 683 19.62 4.31 4.50
CA ILE A 683 20.23 5.44 3.81
C ILE A 683 21.33 6.03 4.70
N ASN A 684 22.52 6.16 4.13
CA ASN A 684 23.65 6.87 4.72
C ASN A 684 23.84 8.21 3.99
N PRO A 685 23.52 9.35 4.60
CA PRO A 685 23.72 10.67 4.03
C PRO A 685 25.14 11.17 4.33
N TYR A 686 26.17 10.52 3.79
CA TYR A 686 27.55 10.74 4.16
C TYR A 686 28.01 12.20 4.05
N MET A 687 27.52 12.93 3.05
CA MET A 687 27.91 14.33 2.85
C MET A 687 27.33 15.23 3.94
N VAL A 688 26.13 14.97 4.42
CA VAL A 688 25.53 15.69 5.55
C VAL A 688 26.32 15.42 6.82
N ASN A 689 26.78 14.18 7.02
CA ASN A 689 27.63 13.85 8.17
C ASN A 689 28.94 14.66 8.15
N GLU A 690 29.56 14.78 6.97
CA GLU A 690 30.76 15.61 6.78
C GLU A 690 30.45 17.10 6.99
N ILE A 691 29.32 17.61 6.49
CA ILE A 691 28.87 18.99 6.72
C ILE A 691 28.67 19.26 8.20
N ILE A 692 28.02 18.38 8.94
CA ILE A 692 27.80 18.57 10.38
C ILE A 692 29.14 18.66 11.14
N HIS A 693 30.11 17.81 10.80
CA HIS A 693 31.47 17.90 11.37
C HIS A 693 32.09 19.26 11.09
N ASP A 694 32.03 19.74 9.86
CA ASP A 694 32.52 21.06 9.47
C ASP A 694 31.80 22.18 10.22
N GLN A 695 30.48 22.17 10.26
CA GLN A 695 29.67 23.21 10.93
C GLN A 695 29.85 23.25 12.45
N VAL A 696 30.20 22.12 13.09
CA VAL A 696 30.60 22.10 14.52
C VAL A 696 31.98 22.69 14.68
N ASN A 697 32.94 22.33 13.83
CA ASN A 697 34.33 22.86 13.90
C ASN A 697 34.40 24.36 13.65
N GLU A 698 33.56 24.87 12.69
CA GLU A 698 33.43 26.29 12.39
C GLU A 698 32.61 27.07 13.44
N GLY A 699 32.04 26.41 14.44
CA GLY A 699 31.23 27.03 15.49
C GLY A 699 29.85 27.49 15.07
N HIS A 700 29.33 26.98 13.94
CA HIS A 700 27.95 27.24 13.47
C HIS A 700 26.94 26.35 14.19
N ILE A 701 27.32 25.16 14.60
CA ILE A 701 26.59 24.30 15.54
C ILE A 701 27.33 24.33 16.85
N THR A 702 26.73 24.85 17.92
CA THR A 702 27.32 25.01 19.22
C THR A 702 26.61 24.19 20.29
N GLY A 703 27.31 23.89 21.39
CA GLY A 703 26.76 23.19 22.55
C GLY A 703 26.68 21.66 22.41
N VAL A 704 27.05 21.11 21.25
CA VAL A 704 27.07 19.66 21.02
C VAL A 704 28.30 19.23 20.25
N LYS A 705 28.77 17.99 20.47
CA LYS A 705 29.83 17.37 19.69
C LYS A 705 29.30 16.89 18.33
N ALA A 706 30.18 16.74 17.34
CA ALA A 706 29.78 16.37 15.97
C ALA A 706 29.01 15.06 15.89
N ASP A 707 29.46 14.00 16.58
CA ASP A 707 28.75 12.71 16.56
C ASP A 707 27.35 12.79 17.17
N TYR A 708 27.19 13.62 18.21
CA TYR A 708 25.88 13.86 18.82
C TYR A 708 24.99 14.70 17.90
N ALA A 709 25.58 15.67 17.19
CA ALA A 709 24.85 16.47 16.18
C ALA A 709 24.39 15.61 15.00
N ILE A 710 25.17 14.63 14.53
CA ILE A 710 24.75 13.63 13.54
C ILE A 710 23.60 12.78 14.08
N THR A 711 23.69 12.33 15.33
CA THR A 711 22.59 11.59 15.97
C THR A 711 21.31 12.42 16.03
N ASN A 712 21.42 13.71 16.37
CA ASN A 712 20.29 14.64 16.36
C ASN A 712 19.70 14.81 14.97
N TYR A 713 20.54 14.97 13.95
CA TYR A 713 20.07 15.08 12.56
C TYR A 713 19.30 13.81 12.14
N ASN A 714 19.87 12.63 12.38
CA ASN A 714 19.20 11.34 12.07
C ASN A 714 17.86 11.22 12.81
N LYS A 715 17.79 11.68 14.06
CA LYS A 715 16.53 11.74 14.83
C LYS A 715 15.50 12.69 14.21
N ALA A 716 15.94 13.86 13.74
CA ALA A 716 15.06 14.84 13.08
C ALA A 716 14.49 14.27 11.78
N ILE A 717 15.33 13.64 10.95
CA ILE A 717 14.89 12.97 9.73
C ILE A 717 13.90 11.83 10.04
N ALA A 718 14.20 10.99 11.02
CA ALA A 718 13.31 9.91 11.45
C ALA A 718 11.92 10.44 11.85
N LYS A 719 11.88 11.51 12.64
CA LYS A 719 10.62 12.19 13.01
C LYS A 719 9.89 12.77 11.80
N GLY A 720 10.61 13.35 10.85
CA GLY A 720 10.03 13.85 9.61
C GLY A 720 9.39 12.74 8.77
N ILE A 721 10.04 11.57 8.66
CA ILE A 721 9.51 10.39 7.98
C ILE A 721 8.23 9.90 8.68
N VAL A 722 8.27 9.78 10.02
CA VAL A 722 7.09 9.39 10.82
C VAL A 722 5.92 10.34 10.56
N LYS A 723 6.16 11.65 10.53
CA LYS A 723 5.13 12.64 10.17
C LYS A 723 4.53 12.43 8.79
N ILE A 724 5.37 12.17 7.80
CA ILE A 724 4.93 11.88 6.43
C ILE A 724 4.04 10.64 6.41
N MET A 725 4.46 9.55 7.05
CA MET A 725 3.70 8.31 7.13
C MET A 725 2.34 8.52 7.82
N ASN A 726 2.32 9.23 8.94
CA ASN A 726 1.09 9.46 9.69
C ASN A 726 0.07 10.33 8.95
N LYS A 727 0.53 11.31 8.16
CA LYS A 727 -0.34 12.15 7.30
C LYS A 727 -1.07 11.35 6.24
N ILE A 728 -0.54 10.19 5.84
CA ILE A 728 -1.13 9.29 4.84
C ILE A 728 -1.67 8.01 5.47
N GLY A 729 -1.76 7.95 6.81
CA GLY A 729 -2.37 6.83 7.53
C GLY A 729 -1.57 5.52 7.44
N ILE A 730 -0.23 5.59 7.36
CA ILE A 730 0.67 4.42 7.36
C ILE A 730 1.45 4.40 8.68
N SER A 731 1.46 3.26 9.35
CA SER A 731 2.02 3.11 10.70
C SER A 731 3.43 2.52 10.71
N THR A 732 3.87 1.83 9.64
CA THR A 732 5.19 1.21 9.61
C THR A 732 6.00 1.61 8.37
N LEU A 733 7.30 1.87 8.55
CA LEU A 733 8.20 2.11 7.42
C LEU A 733 8.33 0.86 6.54
N HIS A 734 8.15 -0.31 7.13
CA HIS A 734 8.17 -1.56 6.40
C HIS A 734 7.06 -1.61 5.32
N SER A 735 5.86 -1.13 5.63
CA SER A 735 4.74 -1.02 4.67
C SER A 735 4.92 0.16 3.71
N TYR A 736 5.52 1.26 4.17
CA TYR A 736 5.80 2.43 3.34
C TYR A 736 6.87 2.16 2.27
N LYS A 737 7.83 1.28 2.57
CA LYS A 737 8.91 0.92 1.65
C LYS A 737 8.35 0.33 0.35
N ALA A 738 8.72 0.93 -0.78
CA ALA A 738 8.25 0.60 -2.14
C ALA A 738 6.75 0.85 -2.39
N ALA A 739 6.05 1.59 -1.53
CA ALA A 739 4.64 1.91 -1.72
C ALA A 739 4.39 2.99 -2.78
N GLN A 740 5.40 3.79 -3.13
CA GLN A 740 5.35 4.81 -4.20
C GLN A 740 4.18 5.80 -4.04
N ILE A 741 3.94 6.27 -2.83
CA ILE A 741 2.83 7.18 -2.52
C ILE A 741 3.22 8.62 -2.87
N PHE A 742 3.49 8.81 -4.16
CA PHE A 742 3.90 10.09 -4.73
C PHE A 742 3.20 10.34 -6.07
N GLU A 743 3.15 11.61 -6.45
CA GLU A 743 2.77 12.09 -7.77
C GLU A 743 3.96 12.82 -8.40
N ILE A 744 4.14 12.60 -9.68
CA ILE A 744 5.18 13.27 -10.48
C ILE A 744 4.58 14.53 -11.10
N LEU A 745 5.28 15.65 -10.98
CA LEU A 745 4.93 16.92 -11.62
C LEU A 745 6.09 17.39 -12.51
N GLY A 746 5.85 17.41 -13.81
CA GLY A 746 6.80 17.96 -14.78
C GLY A 746 7.84 16.97 -15.31
N LEU A 747 7.60 15.66 -15.22
CA LEU A 747 8.35 14.64 -15.94
C LEU A 747 7.46 13.99 -17.00
N ASN A 748 7.97 13.83 -18.23
CA ASN A 748 7.19 13.27 -19.32
C ASN A 748 6.86 11.77 -19.11
N LYS A 749 5.84 11.31 -19.85
CA LYS A 749 5.28 9.97 -19.70
C LYS A 749 6.30 8.86 -20.03
N SER A 750 7.16 9.08 -21.04
CA SER A 750 8.17 8.10 -21.42
C SER A 750 9.21 7.90 -20.31
N PHE A 751 9.63 8.99 -19.66
CA PHE A 751 10.54 8.95 -18.53
C PHE A 751 9.89 8.29 -17.30
N SER A 752 8.69 8.74 -16.92
CA SER A 752 8.00 8.19 -15.75
C SER A 752 7.65 6.72 -15.91
N THR A 753 7.17 6.29 -17.07
CA THR A 753 6.86 4.87 -17.33
C THR A 753 8.10 3.97 -17.27
N LYS A 754 9.24 4.44 -17.77
CA LYS A 754 10.49 3.66 -17.77
C LYS A 754 11.11 3.57 -16.37
N TYR A 755 11.26 4.70 -15.70
CA TYR A 755 12.08 4.81 -14.48
C TYR A 755 11.28 4.83 -13.17
N PHE A 756 10.00 5.21 -13.22
CA PHE A 756 9.10 5.32 -12.08
C PHE A 756 7.73 4.71 -12.39
N PRO A 757 7.68 3.45 -12.86
CA PRO A 757 6.41 2.83 -13.24
C PRO A 757 5.42 2.85 -12.08
N PHE A 758 4.13 2.94 -12.43
CA PHE A 758 2.99 3.02 -11.50
C PHE A 758 2.86 4.32 -10.70
N THR A 759 3.81 5.24 -10.79
CA THR A 759 3.69 6.57 -10.18
C THR A 759 2.90 7.48 -11.12
N PRO A 760 1.78 8.09 -10.67
CA PRO A 760 0.98 8.96 -11.51
C PRO A 760 1.77 10.20 -11.95
N SER A 761 1.70 10.53 -13.24
CA SER A 761 2.24 11.74 -13.83
C SER A 761 1.17 12.34 -14.73
N ARG A 762 0.46 13.35 -14.22
CA ARG A 762 -0.65 14.00 -14.91
C ARG A 762 -0.19 15.23 -15.69
N ILE A 763 0.91 15.81 -15.28
CA ILE A 763 1.53 16.98 -15.90
C ILE A 763 2.85 16.53 -16.49
N GLU A 764 2.93 16.49 -17.80
CA GLU A 764 4.16 16.18 -18.52
C GLU A 764 5.20 17.28 -18.40
N GLY A 765 6.39 17.07 -18.92
CA GLY A 765 7.48 18.03 -18.84
C GLY A 765 8.77 17.46 -19.40
N ILE A 766 9.82 17.48 -18.59
CA ILE A 766 11.18 17.11 -18.99
C ILE A 766 11.39 15.58 -19.04
N GLY A 767 12.40 15.18 -19.80
CA GLY A 767 12.87 13.80 -19.90
C GLY A 767 14.29 13.61 -19.39
N LEU A 768 14.87 12.44 -19.68
CA LEU A 768 16.23 12.08 -19.25
C LEU A 768 17.29 13.06 -19.74
N MET A 769 17.11 13.65 -20.93
CA MET A 769 18.04 14.63 -21.51
C MET A 769 18.10 15.91 -20.67
N GLU A 770 16.98 16.40 -20.21
CA GLU A 770 16.92 17.61 -19.36
C GLU A 770 17.42 17.31 -17.95
N VAL A 771 17.12 16.14 -17.40
CA VAL A 771 17.69 15.71 -16.12
C VAL A 771 19.24 15.68 -16.21
N GLU A 772 19.80 15.17 -17.31
CA GLU A 772 21.26 15.21 -17.54
C GLU A 772 21.78 16.64 -17.64
N LYS A 773 21.06 17.53 -18.33
CA LYS A 773 21.44 18.96 -18.39
C LYS A 773 21.49 19.61 -17.02
N GLU A 774 20.58 19.28 -16.12
CA GLU A 774 20.59 19.79 -14.74
C GLU A 774 21.79 19.27 -13.96
N ILE A 775 22.15 17.98 -14.09
CA ILE A 775 23.36 17.42 -13.52
C ILE A 775 24.58 18.16 -14.07
N LYS A 776 24.66 18.36 -15.38
CA LYS A 776 25.75 19.05 -16.06
C LYS A 776 25.90 20.51 -15.60
N LYS A 777 24.78 21.24 -15.41
CA LYS A 777 24.80 22.59 -14.84
C LYS A 777 25.41 22.62 -13.44
N ARG A 778 25.04 21.72 -12.54
CA ARG A 778 25.64 21.60 -11.20
C ARG A 778 27.11 21.22 -11.28
N HIS A 779 27.46 20.27 -12.15
CA HIS A 779 28.84 19.84 -12.36
C HIS A 779 29.72 21.00 -12.88
N GLN A 780 29.25 21.79 -13.84
CA GLN A 780 29.96 22.97 -14.35
C GLN A 780 30.14 24.05 -13.28
N LYS A 781 29.16 24.24 -12.38
CA LYS A 781 29.30 25.13 -11.24
C LYS A 781 30.36 24.65 -10.22
N ALA A 782 30.51 23.33 -10.06
CA ALA A 782 31.50 22.74 -9.19
C ALA A 782 32.94 22.80 -9.78
N PHE A 783 33.06 22.64 -11.09
CA PHE A 783 34.32 22.63 -11.83
C PHE A 783 34.36 23.74 -12.92
N PRO A 784 34.37 25.01 -12.52
CA PRO A 784 34.48 26.10 -13.48
C PRO A 784 35.89 26.19 -14.07
N ASN A 785 36.01 26.64 -15.32
CA ASN A 785 37.28 26.77 -16.08
C ASN A 785 38.25 27.81 -15.51
N SER A 786 38.07 28.24 -14.28
CA SER A 786 38.87 29.32 -13.64
C SER A 786 39.70 28.77 -12.47
N LYS A 787 40.97 29.22 -12.39
CA LYS A 787 41.83 28.89 -11.23
C LYS A 787 41.32 29.40 -9.87
N ILE A 788 40.28 30.26 -9.86
CA ILE A 788 39.66 30.87 -8.68
C ILE A 788 38.49 30.01 -8.17
N ALA A 789 38.21 28.89 -8.83
CA ALA A 789 37.05 27.99 -8.57
C ALA A 789 36.93 27.54 -7.10
N ASN A 790 38.09 27.24 -6.47
CA ASN A 790 38.12 26.73 -5.11
C ASN A 790 37.80 27.78 -4.06
N LEU A 791 37.76 29.07 -4.43
CA LEU A 791 37.45 30.20 -3.56
C LEU A 791 36.00 30.67 -3.64
N LEU A 792 35.19 30.07 -4.52
CA LEU A 792 33.80 30.45 -4.65
C LEU A 792 32.98 29.94 -3.46
N PRO A 793 32.21 30.82 -2.80
CA PRO A 793 31.32 30.42 -1.73
C PRO A 793 30.17 29.52 -2.30
N LEU A 794 29.49 28.82 -1.40
CA LEU A 794 28.24 28.13 -1.75
C LEU A 794 27.20 29.13 -2.25
N GLU A 795 26.33 28.69 -3.13
CA GLU A 795 25.18 29.48 -3.56
C GLU A 795 24.27 29.80 -2.37
N ILE A 796 23.57 30.92 -2.44
CA ILE A 796 22.78 31.41 -1.32
C ILE A 796 21.52 30.59 -1.05
N GLY A 797 20.98 29.91 -2.08
CA GLY A 797 19.71 29.19 -2.04
C GLY A 797 18.53 30.09 -2.38
N GLY A 798 17.73 30.45 -1.40
CA GLY A 798 16.58 31.35 -1.60
C GLY A 798 15.29 30.61 -1.89
N ILE A 799 15.13 29.38 -1.45
CA ILE A 799 13.86 28.60 -1.56
C ILE A 799 12.92 28.96 -0.40
N TYR A 800 13.45 29.05 0.83
CA TYR A 800 12.67 29.36 2.03
C TYR A 800 12.50 30.86 2.26
N ARG A 801 13.44 31.65 1.77
CA ARG A 801 13.42 33.13 1.89
C ARG A 801 13.91 33.76 0.61
N TRP A 802 13.17 34.73 0.10
CA TRP A 802 13.60 35.46 -1.09
C TRP A 802 15.04 36.02 -0.92
N ARG A 803 15.85 35.80 -1.94
CA ARG A 803 17.21 36.34 -2.08
C ARG A 803 17.40 36.88 -3.49
N ARG A 804 18.14 37.97 -3.64
CA ARG A 804 18.33 38.65 -4.93
C ARG A 804 18.88 37.77 -6.05
N SER A 805 19.75 36.82 -5.70
CA SER A 805 20.38 35.88 -6.63
C SER A 805 19.95 34.43 -6.41
N GLY A 806 18.89 34.21 -5.61
CA GLY A 806 18.34 32.90 -5.32
C GLY A 806 17.20 32.51 -6.24
N GLU A 807 16.39 31.56 -5.78
CA GLU A 807 15.18 31.13 -6.47
C GLU A 807 14.16 32.27 -6.59
N LYS A 808 13.34 32.26 -7.63
CA LYS A 808 12.27 33.25 -7.83
C LYS A 808 11.15 33.03 -6.81
N HIS A 809 10.51 34.12 -6.39
CA HIS A 809 9.31 34.11 -5.55
C HIS A 809 8.20 34.95 -6.18
N MET A 810 6.96 34.45 -6.11
CA MET A 810 5.80 35.22 -6.55
C MET A 810 5.62 36.47 -5.68
N PHE A 811 5.77 36.31 -4.36
CA PHE A 811 5.71 37.37 -3.38
C PHE A 811 7.13 37.87 -3.03
N ASN A 812 7.74 38.57 -3.98
CA ASN A 812 9.05 39.19 -3.84
C ASN A 812 8.92 40.66 -3.27
N PRO A 813 10.03 41.32 -2.91
CA PRO A 813 9.98 42.67 -2.36
C PRO A 813 9.19 43.68 -3.19
N THR A 814 9.17 43.54 -4.52
CA THR A 814 8.44 44.49 -5.41
C THR A 814 6.94 44.25 -5.34
N THR A 815 6.48 43.00 -5.41
CA THR A 815 5.05 42.65 -5.29
C THR A 815 4.50 43.04 -3.92
N ILE A 816 5.28 42.75 -2.84
CA ILE A 816 4.91 43.12 -1.47
C ILE A 816 4.83 44.65 -1.30
N ALA A 817 5.80 45.38 -1.84
CA ALA A 817 5.78 46.86 -1.77
C ALA A 817 4.55 47.44 -2.49
N LYS A 818 4.16 46.89 -3.64
CA LYS A 818 2.97 47.33 -4.38
C LYS A 818 1.68 47.00 -3.63
N LEU A 819 1.57 45.83 -3.02
CA LEU A 819 0.42 45.51 -2.19
C LEU A 819 0.32 46.44 -0.98
N GLN A 820 1.43 46.70 -0.28
CA GLN A 820 1.46 47.62 0.86
C GLN A 820 1.10 49.05 0.44
N GLN A 821 1.59 49.53 -0.72
CA GLN A 821 1.24 50.80 -1.27
C GLN A 821 -0.27 50.90 -1.56
N ALA A 822 -0.82 49.87 -2.21
CA ALA A 822 -2.24 49.84 -2.54
C ALA A 822 -3.12 49.95 -1.27
N VAL A 823 -2.79 49.15 -0.25
CA VAL A 823 -3.58 49.12 1.00
C VAL A 823 -3.41 50.39 1.83
N ARG A 824 -2.17 50.90 1.98
CA ARG A 824 -1.92 52.08 2.82
C ARG A 824 -2.43 53.38 2.21
N LEU A 825 -2.41 53.48 0.89
CA LEU A 825 -2.86 54.66 0.16
C LEU A 825 -4.27 54.54 -0.42
N ASN A 826 -4.93 53.38 -0.19
CA ASN A 826 -6.21 53.06 -0.82
C ASN A 826 -6.18 53.32 -2.34
N SER A 827 -5.08 52.86 -3.00
CA SER A 827 -4.84 53.14 -4.42
C SER A 827 -5.23 51.95 -5.30
N PRO A 828 -6.33 52.05 -6.07
CA PRO A 828 -6.73 51.05 -7.05
C PRO A 828 -5.65 50.82 -8.13
N GLU A 829 -4.92 51.87 -8.51
CA GLU A 829 -3.85 51.74 -9.50
C GLU A 829 -2.68 50.90 -9.00
N ALA A 830 -2.25 51.13 -7.76
CA ALA A 830 -1.20 50.30 -7.13
C ALA A 830 -1.67 48.85 -6.95
N TYR A 831 -2.96 48.64 -6.64
CA TYR A 831 -3.53 47.31 -6.56
C TYR A 831 -3.55 46.62 -7.93
N LYS A 832 -3.92 47.32 -8.97
CA LYS A 832 -3.86 46.79 -10.34
C LYS A 832 -2.45 46.39 -10.72
N GLN A 833 -1.44 47.20 -10.43
CA GLN A 833 -0.03 46.87 -10.68
C GLN A 833 0.38 45.58 -9.92
N TYR A 834 0.01 45.47 -8.67
CA TYR A 834 0.23 44.23 -7.88
C TYR A 834 -0.47 43.02 -8.52
N SER A 835 -1.74 43.17 -8.86
CA SER A 835 -2.53 42.10 -9.47
C SER A 835 -1.93 41.66 -10.82
N ASP A 836 -1.54 42.60 -11.68
CA ASP A 836 -0.90 42.30 -12.96
C ASP A 836 0.43 41.55 -12.77
N MET A 837 1.23 41.93 -11.77
CA MET A 837 2.50 41.25 -11.47
C MET A 837 2.31 39.81 -10.99
N VAL A 838 1.23 39.51 -10.27
CA VAL A 838 0.93 38.14 -9.77
C VAL A 838 0.22 37.30 -10.82
N ASN A 839 -0.70 37.89 -11.60
CA ASN A 839 -1.54 37.17 -12.54
C ASN A 839 -0.89 37.03 -13.93
N ASN A 840 -0.10 38.02 -14.39
CA ASN A 840 0.58 37.92 -15.67
C ASN A 840 1.87 37.13 -15.56
N GLN A 841 1.77 35.84 -15.84
CA GLN A 841 2.90 34.87 -15.77
C GLN A 841 3.51 34.57 -17.11
N SER A 842 3.21 35.31 -18.16
CA SER A 842 3.74 35.08 -19.51
C SER A 842 5.27 35.13 -19.60
N GLU A 843 5.90 35.98 -18.79
CA GLU A 843 7.37 36.16 -18.74
C GLU A 843 8.01 35.42 -17.54
N ASN A 844 7.27 35.22 -16.47
CA ASN A 844 7.74 34.61 -15.23
C ASN A 844 6.80 33.49 -14.80
N LEU A 845 6.94 32.32 -15.45
CA LEU A 845 6.14 31.13 -15.11
C LEU A 845 6.41 30.68 -13.67
N MET A 846 5.44 30.80 -12.81
CA MET A 846 5.53 30.46 -11.38
C MET A 846 4.61 29.30 -11.01
N THR A 847 3.48 29.14 -11.71
CA THR A 847 2.48 28.11 -11.44
C THR A 847 2.02 27.44 -12.72
N ILE A 848 1.55 26.20 -12.61
CA ILE A 848 0.93 25.49 -13.75
C ILE A 848 -0.31 26.25 -14.26
N ARG A 849 -1.06 26.91 -13.38
CA ARG A 849 -2.21 27.73 -13.78
C ARG A 849 -1.83 28.79 -14.80
N GLY A 850 -0.63 29.37 -14.71
CA GLY A 850 -0.14 30.38 -15.68
C GLY A 850 0.11 29.83 -17.09
N LEU A 851 0.09 28.50 -17.29
CA LEU A 851 0.21 27.84 -18.59
C LEU A 851 -1.14 27.57 -19.25
N PHE A 852 -2.26 27.74 -18.53
CA PHE A 852 -3.58 27.42 -19.05
C PHE A 852 -4.23 28.65 -19.69
N GLU A 853 -4.92 28.41 -20.78
CA GLU A 853 -5.82 29.38 -21.44
C GLU A 853 -7.24 28.83 -21.38
N PHE A 854 -8.23 29.75 -21.22
CA PHE A 854 -9.62 29.34 -21.29
C PHE A 854 -9.98 29.00 -22.74
N ASN A 855 -10.58 27.83 -22.93
CA ASN A 855 -11.22 27.52 -24.20
C ASN A 855 -12.60 28.18 -24.22
N ASN A 856 -12.67 29.36 -24.84
CA ASN A 856 -13.91 30.10 -24.93
C ASN A 856 -14.88 29.36 -25.84
N LEU A 857 -15.94 28.83 -25.25
CA LEU A 857 -17.13 28.34 -25.94
C LEU A 857 -18.10 29.45 -26.22
N ASP A 858 -19.12 29.21 -27.03
CA ASP A 858 -20.20 30.18 -27.25
C ASP A 858 -20.86 30.55 -25.91
N PRO A 859 -20.95 31.83 -25.57
CA PRO A 859 -21.51 32.24 -24.30
C PRO A 859 -23.00 31.97 -24.23
N ILE A 860 -23.45 31.48 -23.09
CA ILE A 860 -24.87 31.40 -22.76
C ILE A 860 -25.30 32.68 -22.03
N SER A 861 -26.58 33.07 -22.14
CA SER A 861 -27.12 34.20 -21.38
C SER A 861 -27.05 33.90 -19.88
N ILE A 862 -26.76 34.93 -19.09
CA ILE A 862 -26.77 34.81 -17.62
C ILE A 862 -28.16 34.43 -17.09
N ASP A 863 -29.21 34.73 -17.85
CA ASP A 863 -30.59 34.41 -17.51
C ASP A 863 -30.92 32.91 -17.72
N GLU A 864 -30.05 32.18 -18.43
CA GLU A 864 -30.15 30.73 -18.65
C GLU A 864 -29.37 29.93 -17.60
N VAL A 865 -28.63 30.58 -16.73
CA VAL A 865 -27.88 29.94 -15.63
C VAL A 865 -28.83 29.75 -14.46
N GLU A 866 -28.96 28.50 -13.97
CA GLU A 866 -29.80 28.20 -12.82
C GLU A 866 -29.38 29.03 -11.60
N PRO A 867 -30.34 29.58 -10.86
CA PRO A 867 -30.03 30.23 -9.59
C PRO A 867 -29.56 29.22 -8.55
N TRP A 868 -28.74 29.64 -7.64
CA TRP A 868 -28.24 28.81 -6.52
C TRP A 868 -29.41 28.24 -5.71
#